data_37de5fd418d19ff3ba177baeb21e9873
#
_entry.id   37de5fd418d19ff3ba177baeb21e9873
#
_cell.length_a   1.000
_cell.length_b   1.000
_cell.length_c   1.000
_cell.angle_alpha   90.00
_cell.angle_beta   90.00
_cell.angle_gamma   90.00
#
_symmetry.space_group_name_H-M   'P 1'
#
loop_
_entity.id
_entity.type
_entity.pdbx_description
1 polymer ?
#
loop_
_entity_poly.entity_id
_entity_poly.type
_entity_poly.pdbx_seq_one_letter_code
_entity_poly.pdbx_strand_id
1 'polypeptide(L)'
;MNKRTSTSIQMIADYDGDISNLFNVNIEGELPILATRNMAMFPGVITPVIIGRKQSLNLLDHLRKKQDISFAVFCQHDQEVEHPSTNDLFEYGVYARLVKILELPGPGNNITAIIQGLGRCRLNKLTTNKPFLMGEVAPAMEELPAADDKEFNTAMEDLRSTTIEYIRQNEDLPDESQFALNNISNDVIAVDFVCTNLPFSIDDKAELISTSSIKDRVIKTLKVLHKEIQLLELKQNIRTKTREDLDEQQREYFLQQQIKNIKEELGRGEGSPERKELEQKAAKKNWSEDVAKIFRKELDKLDMFNPQSPEYSIQFNYLQTMIALPWGEYTKDNLDLKRAQRILNHDHYGMEKVKERILEYMAVLKLRGDLKSPIICLYGPPGVGKTSLGKSIAAAMKRKYVRMSLGGLHDESEIRGHRRTYVGAMPGRIIKNIQKAGSSNPVFILDEIDKVTQNTINGDPSSALLEVLDPEQNSAFHDNYLDVDYDLSKVLFIATANDLNTIPRPLLDRMELIEVSGYITEEKIEIAKRHLIPREIENCGLDKNEEKPTFTKAAIERIIEQYTRESGVRQLEKQVNKALRKIAYKKALDSEVNEKITPNEIEGLLGKAPFYRDIYQGNSYAGVVTGLAWTSVGGEILFIETSLSKGKTDKLTLTGNLGDVMKESAVIALEYVKAHIDTLGVDYRIFNNWNLHIHVPEGATPKDGPSAGITIATSIASALTQRKVRKNTAMTGEITLRGKVLPVGGIKEKILAAKRAGITDIVMCQDNRKDIEEIPEMYRKGVEFHYVENVQDVWKFALTDEIVDNPIDFKIEEEKKE
;
A
#
# COMPACT_ATOMS: atom_id res chain seq x y z
N MET A 1 1.11 -3.15 -46.33
CA MET A 1 1.36 -1.90 -47.10
C MET A 1 1.17 -0.73 -46.14
N ASN A 2 2.22 -0.40 -45.37
CA ASN A 2 2.21 0.78 -44.53
C ASN A 2 2.55 2.01 -45.32
N LYS A 3 1.66 3.00 -45.29
CA LYS A 3 1.92 4.32 -45.88
C LYS A 3 3.11 4.93 -45.10
N ARG A 4 4.23 5.10 -45.80
CA ARG A 4 5.34 5.95 -45.37
C ARG A 4 4.80 7.36 -45.22
N THR A 5 4.66 7.87 -44.03
CA THR A 5 4.57 9.30 -43.76
C THR A 5 5.97 9.86 -43.99
N SER A 6 6.17 10.52 -45.16
CA SER A 6 7.39 11.25 -45.41
C SER A 6 7.52 12.37 -44.40
N THR A 7 8.48 12.23 -43.50
CA THR A 7 8.89 13.31 -42.58
C THR A 7 9.54 14.38 -43.46
N SER A 8 8.86 15.49 -43.73
CA SER A 8 9.43 16.62 -44.48
C SER A 8 10.44 17.31 -43.56
N ILE A 9 11.68 17.46 -44.07
CA ILE A 9 12.72 18.22 -43.39
C ILE A 9 12.26 19.66 -43.22
N GLN A 10 12.36 20.20 -42.03
CA GLN A 10 12.08 21.60 -41.77
C GLN A 10 13.32 22.41 -42.14
N MET A 11 13.13 23.38 -43.05
CA MET A 11 14.23 24.19 -43.59
C MET A 11 14.63 25.28 -42.62
N ILE A 12 15.93 25.64 -42.60
CA ILE A 12 16.43 26.81 -41.92
C ILE A 12 16.54 27.95 -42.92
N ALA A 13 16.17 29.17 -42.50
CA ALA A 13 16.60 30.35 -43.18
C ALA A 13 18.06 30.65 -42.82
N ASP A 14 18.94 30.77 -43.80
CA ASP A 14 20.23 31.40 -43.58
C ASP A 14 19.99 32.83 -43.07
N TYR A 15 20.33 33.08 -41.84
CA TYR A 15 20.15 34.38 -41.21
C TYR A 15 21.51 35.07 -41.16
N ASP A 16 21.76 35.98 -42.13
CA ASP A 16 22.98 36.78 -42.21
C ASP A 16 23.00 37.98 -41.22
N GLY A 17 22.04 38.08 -40.33
CA GLY A 17 21.89 39.16 -39.36
C GLY A 17 22.39 38.83 -37.95
N ASP A 18 22.43 39.82 -37.09
CA ASP A 18 22.75 39.69 -35.70
C ASP A 18 21.66 38.90 -34.96
N ILE A 19 22.04 37.74 -34.41
CA ILE A 19 21.15 36.75 -33.74
C ILE A 19 20.41 37.38 -32.58
N SER A 20 21.02 38.34 -31.88
CA SER A 20 20.37 39.07 -30.78
C SER A 20 19.03 39.72 -31.25
N ASN A 21 18.89 40.04 -32.52
CA ASN A 21 17.67 40.60 -33.09
C ASN A 21 16.56 39.56 -33.35
N LEU A 22 16.91 38.30 -33.50
CA LEU A 22 15.96 37.18 -33.67
C LEU A 22 15.30 36.80 -32.32
N PHE A 23 16.06 36.86 -31.24
CA PHE A 23 15.60 36.42 -29.91
C PHE A 23 15.04 37.55 -29.04
N ASN A 24 15.26 38.82 -29.40
CA ASN A 24 14.77 40.00 -28.71
C ASN A 24 13.44 40.54 -29.27
N VAL A 25 12.48 39.65 -29.51
CA VAL A 25 11.13 40.02 -29.90
C VAL A 25 10.35 40.42 -28.66
N ASN A 26 10.27 41.72 -28.40
CA ASN A 26 9.58 42.32 -27.26
C ASN A 26 8.14 42.71 -27.66
N ILE A 27 7.25 41.75 -27.83
CA ILE A 27 5.84 42.00 -28.09
C ILE A 27 5.05 41.54 -26.87
N GLU A 28 4.62 42.51 -26.05
CA GLU A 28 3.71 42.25 -24.93
C GLU A 28 2.28 42.61 -25.37
N GLY A 29 1.32 41.77 -25.00
CA GLY A 29 -0.09 42.06 -25.19
C GLY A 29 -0.87 40.92 -25.82
N GLU A 30 -1.99 41.28 -26.41
CA GLU A 30 -2.93 40.30 -26.99
C GLU A 30 -2.53 39.99 -28.44
N LEU A 31 -2.16 38.75 -28.70
CA LEU A 31 -1.77 38.25 -30.02
C LEU A 31 -2.67 37.11 -30.51
N PRO A 32 -2.79 36.94 -31.86
CA PRO A 32 -3.38 35.76 -32.43
C PRO A 32 -2.55 34.51 -32.07
N ILE A 33 -3.24 33.42 -31.78
CA ILE A 33 -2.61 32.17 -31.35
C ILE A 33 -2.93 31.05 -32.33
N LEU A 34 -1.89 30.37 -32.79
CA LEU A 34 -2.00 29.12 -33.54
C LEU A 34 -1.70 27.94 -32.59
N ALA A 35 -2.74 27.18 -32.29
CA ALA A 35 -2.61 25.95 -31.50
C ALA A 35 -2.25 24.78 -32.43
N THR A 36 -1.08 24.18 -32.22
CA THR A 36 -0.58 23.04 -33.01
C THR A 36 -0.86 21.73 -32.28
N ARG A 37 -1.11 20.67 -33.05
CA ARG A 37 -1.20 19.30 -32.57
C ARG A 37 0.11 18.60 -32.91
N ASN A 38 0.72 17.96 -31.95
CA ASN A 38 1.89 17.09 -32.18
C ASN A 38 3.13 17.79 -32.73
N MET A 39 3.23 19.12 -32.57
CA MET A 39 4.37 19.89 -33.10
C MET A 39 4.69 21.07 -32.17
N ALA A 40 5.85 20.99 -31.52
CA ALA A 40 6.44 22.13 -30.82
C ALA A 40 7.42 22.85 -31.78
N MET A 41 7.36 24.17 -31.81
CA MET A 41 8.19 25.01 -32.67
C MET A 41 9.27 25.69 -31.84
N PHE A 42 10.45 25.86 -32.46
CA PHE A 42 11.59 26.55 -31.81
C PHE A 42 11.97 27.81 -32.59
N PRO A 43 12.65 28.78 -31.94
CA PRO A 43 13.10 30.01 -32.59
C PRO A 43 14.08 29.75 -33.73
N GLY A 44 14.11 30.62 -34.72
CA GLY A 44 15.02 30.54 -35.90
C GLY A 44 14.66 29.49 -36.93
N VAL A 45 13.72 28.58 -36.67
CA VAL A 45 13.39 27.47 -37.58
C VAL A 45 12.20 27.82 -38.47
N ILE A 46 12.28 27.46 -39.75
CA ILE A 46 11.16 27.57 -40.70
C ILE A 46 10.48 26.21 -40.81
N THR A 47 9.18 26.20 -40.52
CA THR A 47 8.42 24.96 -40.43
C THR A 47 7.16 25.00 -41.29
N PRO A 48 6.91 23.99 -42.14
CA PRO A 48 5.62 23.81 -42.79
C PRO A 48 4.61 23.21 -41.81
N VAL A 49 3.50 23.91 -41.57
CA VAL A 49 2.42 23.51 -40.70
C VAL A 49 1.17 23.22 -41.48
N ILE A 50 0.63 22.02 -41.35
CA ILE A 50 -0.63 21.64 -42.00
C ILE A 50 -1.78 22.13 -41.17
N ILE A 51 -2.61 22.99 -41.72
CA ILE A 51 -3.73 23.63 -41.02
C ILE A 51 -5.05 23.11 -41.59
N GLY A 52 -5.86 22.49 -40.79
CA GLY A 52 -7.16 21.94 -41.18
C GLY A 52 -8.31 22.42 -40.28
N ARG A 53 -8.04 22.96 -39.10
CA ARG A 53 -9.08 23.45 -38.15
C ARG A 53 -9.69 24.76 -38.67
N LYS A 54 -11.01 24.88 -38.52
CA LYS A 54 -11.75 26.09 -38.91
C LYS A 54 -11.22 27.37 -38.24
N GLN A 55 -10.89 27.30 -36.96
CA GLN A 55 -10.32 28.44 -36.23
C GLN A 55 -8.93 28.83 -36.72
N SER A 56 -8.07 27.85 -36.98
CA SER A 56 -6.72 28.08 -37.53
C SER A 56 -6.76 28.55 -38.99
N LEU A 57 -7.73 28.10 -39.77
CA LEU A 57 -7.97 28.61 -41.15
C LEU A 57 -8.43 30.08 -41.11
N ASN A 58 -9.34 30.44 -40.17
CA ASN A 58 -9.74 31.84 -40.01
C ASN A 58 -8.57 32.73 -39.59
N LEU A 59 -7.63 32.20 -38.80
CA LEU A 59 -6.40 32.91 -38.45
C LEU A 59 -5.54 33.14 -39.68
N LEU A 60 -5.33 32.12 -40.50
CA LEU A 60 -4.56 32.27 -41.76
C LEU A 60 -5.17 33.32 -42.71
N ASP A 61 -6.50 33.33 -42.84
CA ASP A 61 -7.21 34.34 -43.65
C ASP A 61 -7.01 35.76 -43.08
N HIS A 62 -6.91 35.89 -41.76
CA HIS A 62 -6.61 37.16 -41.15
C HIS A 62 -5.16 37.60 -41.40
N LEU A 63 -4.20 36.68 -41.24
CA LEU A 63 -2.77 36.94 -41.50
C LEU A 63 -2.48 37.23 -42.97
N ARG A 64 -3.22 36.63 -43.91
CA ARG A 64 -3.11 36.88 -45.36
C ARG A 64 -3.54 38.30 -45.73
N LYS A 65 -4.52 38.86 -45.05
CA LYS A 65 -5.06 40.23 -45.33
C LYS A 65 -4.22 41.34 -44.74
N LYS A 66 -3.44 41.05 -43.72
CA LYS A 66 -2.59 42.00 -43.02
C LYS A 66 -1.15 41.46 -43.04
N GLN A 67 -0.37 41.87 -44.04
CA GLN A 67 1.07 41.54 -44.11
C GLN A 67 1.79 42.18 -42.91
N ASP A 68 2.70 41.40 -42.27
CA ASP A 68 3.53 41.76 -41.10
C ASP A 68 2.90 41.70 -39.69
N ILE A 69 1.86 40.93 -39.48
CA ILE A 69 1.41 40.64 -38.11
C ILE A 69 2.14 39.43 -37.57
N SER A 70 2.79 39.61 -36.39
CA SER A 70 3.32 38.51 -35.60
C SER A 70 2.17 37.83 -34.88
N PHE A 71 2.24 36.53 -34.74
CA PHE A 71 1.34 35.71 -33.98
C PHE A 71 2.15 34.74 -33.12
N ALA A 72 1.50 34.04 -32.18
CA ALA A 72 2.20 33.09 -31.33
C ALA A 72 1.75 31.66 -31.65
N VAL A 73 2.67 30.72 -31.54
CA VAL A 73 2.43 29.29 -31.76
C VAL A 73 2.63 28.54 -30.45
N PHE A 74 1.61 27.80 -30.02
CA PHE A 74 1.66 26.94 -28.82
C PHE A 74 1.22 25.52 -29.16
N CYS A 75 1.89 24.52 -28.58
CA CYS A 75 1.50 23.12 -28.72
C CYS A 75 0.42 22.75 -27.71
N GLN A 76 -0.43 21.79 -28.06
CA GLN A 76 -1.45 21.22 -27.15
C GLN A 76 -0.89 20.04 -26.38
N HIS A 77 -1.35 19.86 -25.13
CA HIS A 77 -1.10 18.67 -24.33
C HIS A 77 -1.79 17.44 -24.92
N ASP A 78 -3.06 17.58 -25.29
CA ASP A 78 -3.85 16.50 -25.89
C ASP A 78 -4.22 16.84 -27.35
N GLN A 79 -3.92 15.91 -28.26
CA GLN A 79 -4.16 16.06 -29.71
C GLN A 79 -5.64 15.99 -30.06
N GLU A 80 -6.47 15.33 -29.23
CA GLU A 80 -7.88 15.10 -29.51
C GLU A 80 -8.76 16.32 -29.21
N VAL A 81 -8.26 17.28 -28.43
CA VAL A 81 -9.01 18.49 -28.08
C VAL A 81 -9.20 19.38 -29.31
N GLU A 82 -10.47 19.58 -29.75
CA GLU A 82 -10.77 20.43 -30.91
C GLU A 82 -10.76 21.93 -30.58
N HIS A 83 -11.16 22.30 -29.38
CA HIS A 83 -11.27 23.70 -28.94
C HIS A 83 -10.44 23.90 -27.67
N PRO A 84 -9.13 24.11 -27.77
CA PRO A 84 -8.25 24.20 -26.62
C PRO A 84 -8.55 25.43 -25.76
N SER A 85 -8.58 25.24 -24.46
CA SER A 85 -8.55 26.25 -23.41
C SER A 85 -7.10 26.59 -23.03
N THR A 86 -6.92 27.53 -22.10
CA THR A 86 -5.58 27.89 -21.61
C THR A 86 -4.84 26.71 -20.99
N ASN A 87 -5.55 25.82 -20.30
CA ASN A 87 -4.95 24.64 -19.65
C ASN A 87 -4.61 23.49 -20.61
N ASP A 88 -5.11 23.54 -21.84
CA ASP A 88 -4.86 22.54 -22.86
C ASP A 88 -3.62 22.85 -23.71
N LEU A 89 -3.03 24.03 -23.51
CA LEU A 89 -1.82 24.50 -24.20
C LEU A 89 -0.61 24.50 -23.26
N PHE A 90 0.56 24.16 -23.79
CA PHE A 90 1.80 24.34 -23.06
C PHE A 90 2.05 25.82 -22.79
N GLU A 91 2.61 26.12 -21.64
CA GLU A 91 2.85 27.47 -21.15
C GLU A 91 3.83 28.28 -22.03
N TYR A 92 4.81 27.59 -22.62
CA TYR A 92 5.83 28.21 -23.48
C TYR A 92 5.60 27.86 -24.95
N GLY A 93 5.77 28.86 -25.79
CA GLY A 93 5.66 28.79 -27.25
C GLY A 93 6.59 29.76 -27.91
N VAL A 94 6.31 30.06 -29.17
CA VAL A 94 7.20 30.87 -30.03
C VAL A 94 6.39 31.96 -30.74
N TYR A 95 6.90 33.16 -30.78
CA TYR A 95 6.44 34.16 -31.71
C TYR A 95 6.75 33.72 -33.13
N ALA A 96 5.82 33.89 -34.05
CA ALA A 96 5.94 33.40 -35.41
C ALA A 96 5.50 34.42 -36.43
N ARG A 97 6.09 34.30 -37.59
CA ARG A 97 5.75 35.09 -38.77
C ARG A 97 5.35 34.14 -39.93
N LEU A 98 4.30 34.49 -40.63
CA LEU A 98 3.89 33.77 -41.84
C LEU A 98 4.84 34.11 -43.00
N VAL A 99 5.50 33.08 -43.55
CA VAL A 99 6.41 33.24 -44.71
C VAL A 99 5.66 33.02 -46.01
N LYS A 100 4.90 31.90 -46.11
CA LYS A 100 4.18 31.56 -47.35
C LYS A 100 3.04 30.60 -47.06
N ILE A 101 2.00 30.68 -47.86
CA ILE A 101 0.91 29.71 -47.84
C ILE A 101 0.99 28.86 -49.14
N LEU A 102 0.93 27.53 -48.97
CA LEU A 102 0.89 26.56 -50.05
C LEU A 102 -0.46 25.85 -50.02
N GLU A 103 -1.25 26.04 -51.08
CA GLU A 103 -2.50 25.32 -51.28
C GLU A 103 -2.21 24.08 -52.14
N LEU A 104 -2.17 22.91 -51.53
CA LEU A 104 -1.97 21.64 -52.21
C LEU A 104 -3.33 21.09 -52.68
N PRO A 105 -3.51 20.77 -53.98
CA PRO A 105 -4.76 20.17 -54.43
C PRO A 105 -4.87 18.72 -53.91
N GLY A 106 -5.84 18.48 -52.99
CA GLY A 106 -6.12 17.16 -52.43
C GLY A 106 -7.54 17.11 -51.85
N PRO A 107 -8.08 15.92 -51.56
CA PRO A 107 -9.38 15.76 -50.92
C PRO A 107 -9.28 16.14 -49.43
N GLY A 108 -9.63 17.38 -49.13
CA GLY A 108 -9.63 17.98 -47.77
C GLY A 108 -9.07 19.39 -47.83
N ASN A 109 -9.78 20.36 -47.27
CA ASN A 109 -9.39 21.77 -47.26
C ASN A 109 -8.13 22.05 -46.38
N ASN A 110 -7.12 21.20 -46.40
CA ASN A 110 -5.89 21.38 -45.63
C ASN A 110 -4.93 22.32 -46.36
N ILE A 111 -4.58 23.41 -45.71
CA ILE A 111 -3.62 24.41 -46.21
C ILE A 111 -2.30 24.19 -45.47
N THR A 112 -1.19 24.22 -46.22
CA THR A 112 0.14 24.21 -45.60
C THR A 112 0.66 25.64 -45.50
N ALA A 113 0.80 26.11 -44.28
CA ALA A 113 1.42 27.40 -44.00
C ALA A 113 2.89 27.20 -43.65
N ILE A 114 3.77 27.91 -44.34
CA ILE A 114 5.19 27.99 -43.98
C ILE A 114 5.34 29.14 -42.99
N ILE A 115 5.73 28.82 -41.78
CA ILE A 115 5.90 29.78 -40.70
C ILE A 115 7.35 29.78 -40.19
N GLN A 116 7.82 30.94 -39.79
CA GLN A 116 9.15 31.13 -39.21
C GLN A 116 8.99 31.45 -37.73
N GLY A 117 9.67 30.70 -36.87
CA GLY A 117 9.78 31.01 -35.46
C GLY A 117 10.72 32.20 -35.23
N LEU A 118 10.32 33.09 -34.36
CA LEU A 118 11.10 34.24 -33.95
C LEU A 118 11.66 34.04 -32.54
N GLY A 119 11.14 34.70 -31.52
CA GLY A 119 11.56 34.56 -30.16
C GLY A 119 10.61 33.66 -29.35
N ARG A 120 11.04 33.24 -28.18
CA ARG A 120 10.18 32.50 -27.24
C ARG A 120 9.14 33.42 -26.60
N CYS A 121 7.98 32.87 -26.31
CA CYS A 121 6.93 33.56 -25.55
C CYS A 121 6.26 32.66 -24.53
N ARG A 122 5.65 33.29 -23.56
CA ARG A 122 4.87 32.63 -22.49
C ARG A 122 3.42 33.01 -22.64
N LEU A 123 2.53 32.05 -22.55
CA LEU A 123 1.09 32.27 -22.55
C LEU A 123 0.60 32.59 -21.13
N ASN A 124 0.00 33.77 -20.94
CA ASN A 124 -0.61 34.12 -19.67
C ASN A 124 -2.04 33.58 -19.60
N LYS A 125 -2.87 33.88 -20.62
CA LYS A 125 -4.24 33.34 -20.75
C LYS A 125 -4.77 33.52 -22.17
N LEU A 126 -5.71 32.67 -22.56
CA LEU A 126 -6.53 32.89 -23.76
C LEU A 126 -7.63 33.93 -23.44
N THR A 127 -7.81 34.91 -24.33
CA THR A 127 -8.77 35.99 -24.16
C THR A 127 -10.04 35.76 -24.96
N THR A 128 -9.92 35.30 -26.21
CA THR A 128 -11.04 34.94 -27.05
C THR A 128 -10.75 33.70 -27.89
N ASN A 129 -11.81 33.00 -28.29
CA ASN A 129 -11.72 31.80 -29.10
C ASN A 129 -12.47 31.90 -30.45
N LYS A 130 -13.03 33.06 -30.77
CA LYS A 130 -13.76 33.35 -32.00
C LYS A 130 -13.38 34.73 -32.53
N PRO A 131 -13.14 34.89 -33.88
CA PRO A 131 -13.20 33.87 -34.94
C PRO A 131 -12.00 32.92 -34.95
N PHE A 132 -10.90 33.25 -34.27
CA PHE A 132 -9.69 32.45 -34.03
C PHE A 132 -9.23 32.68 -32.59
N LEU A 133 -8.24 31.92 -32.12
CA LEU A 133 -7.70 32.05 -30.78
C LEU A 133 -6.90 33.36 -30.66
N MET A 134 -7.20 34.12 -29.61
CA MET A 134 -6.40 35.26 -29.18
C MET A 134 -5.96 35.01 -27.72
N GLY A 135 -4.80 35.48 -27.35
CA GLY A 135 -4.31 35.32 -25.98
C GLY A 135 -3.28 36.39 -25.62
N GLU A 136 -3.20 36.65 -24.34
CA GLU A 136 -2.23 37.52 -23.73
C GLU A 136 -0.90 36.77 -23.59
N VAL A 137 0.13 37.25 -24.26
CA VAL A 137 1.47 36.64 -24.26
C VAL A 137 2.50 37.62 -23.73
N ALA A 138 3.51 37.07 -23.07
CA ALA A 138 4.68 37.81 -22.61
C ALA A 138 5.96 37.28 -23.23
N PRO A 139 6.99 38.11 -23.50
CA PRO A 139 8.25 37.62 -24.01
C PRO A 139 8.96 36.74 -22.96
N ALA A 140 9.54 35.65 -23.40
CA ALA A 140 10.35 34.74 -22.61
C ALA A 140 11.81 34.86 -23.08
N MET A 141 12.58 35.67 -22.35
CA MET A 141 13.97 35.95 -22.70
C MET A 141 14.83 34.69 -22.72
N GLU A 142 15.77 34.62 -23.63
CA GLU A 142 16.79 33.58 -23.69
C GLU A 142 18.10 34.06 -23.10
N GLU A 143 18.72 33.18 -22.31
CA GLU A 143 20.05 33.40 -21.73
C GLU A 143 21.07 32.80 -22.68
N LEU A 144 21.71 33.68 -23.47
CA LEU A 144 22.72 33.26 -24.44
C LEU A 144 24.04 32.92 -23.69
N PRO A 145 24.76 31.90 -24.13
CA PRO A 145 26.07 31.57 -23.57
C PRO A 145 27.11 32.70 -23.85
N ALA A 146 28.07 32.83 -22.93
CA ALA A 146 29.18 33.77 -23.17
C ALA A 146 30.04 33.27 -24.36
N ALA A 147 30.62 34.21 -25.15
CA ALA A 147 31.40 33.88 -26.31
C ALA A 147 32.57 32.90 -26.08
N ASP A 148 33.12 32.84 -24.88
CA ASP A 148 34.23 31.97 -24.47
C ASP A 148 33.83 30.83 -23.50
N ASP A 149 32.52 30.47 -23.42
CA ASP A 149 32.04 29.35 -22.58
C ASP A 149 32.50 27.99 -23.10
N LYS A 150 33.61 27.49 -22.52
CA LYS A 150 34.21 26.20 -22.91
C LYS A 150 33.27 24.99 -22.70
N GLU A 151 32.45 25.04 -21.66
CA GLU A 151 31.51 23.94 -21.39
C GLU A 151 30.38 23.89 -22.45
N PHE A 152 29.90 25.07 -22.85
CA PHE A 152 28.93 25.18 -23.93
C PHE A 152 29.50 24.66 -25.27
N ASN A 153 30.71 25.12 -25.63
CA ASN A 153 31.34 24.68 -26.88
C ASN A 153 31.57 23.18 -26.92
N THR A 154 32.06 22.59 -25.85
CA THR A 154 32.25 21.14 -25.73
C THR A 154 30.92 20.39 -25.85
N ALA A 155 29.89 20.86 -25.16
CA ALA A 155 28.56 20.24 -25.21
C ALA A 155 27.94 20.35 -26.61
N MET A 156 28.23 21.44 -27.34
CA MET A 156 27.76 21.61 -28.72
C MET A 156 28.47 20.68 -29.72
N GLU A 157 29.78 20.48 -29.56
CA GLU A 157 30.52 19.50 -30.38
C GLU A 157 29.97 18.09 -30.16
N ASP A 158 29.69 17.73 -28.87
CA ASP A 158 29.09 16.44 -28.55
C ASP A 158 27.66 16.32 -29.07
N LEU A 159 26.83 17.36 -28.96
CA LEU A 159 25.49 17.37 -29.54
C LEU A 159 25.49 17.16 -31.05
N ARG A 160 26.38 17.85 -31.78
CA ARG A 160 26.50 17.69 -33.23
C ARG A 160 26.93 16.29 -33.61
N SER A 161 27.99 15.73 -32.97
CA SER A 161 28.49 14.40 -33.24
C SER A 161 27.46 13.32 -32.93
N THR A 162 26.84 13.37 -31.78
CA THR A 162 25.81 12.42 -31.35
C THR A 162 24.54 12.49 -32.23
N THR A 163 24.15 13.71 -32.64
CA THR A 163 23.03 13.89 -33.59
C THR A 163 23.31 13.26 -34.95
N ILE A 164 24.53 13.42 -35.49
CA ILE A 164 24.94 12.83 -36.76
C ILE A 164 24.93 11.29 -36.66
N GLU A 165 25.41 10.76 -35.53
CA GLU A 165 25.39 9.31 -35.28
C GLU A 165 23.95 8.78 -35.21
N TYR A 166 23.05 9.46 -34.50
CA TYR A 166 21.64 9.09 -34.43
C TYR A 166 20.94 9.11 -35.80
N ILE A 167 21.21 10.14 -36.63
CA ILE A 167 20.63 10.23 -37.97
C ILE A 167 21.10 9.06 -38.86
N ARG A 168 22.39 8.67 -38.76
CA ARG A 168 22.93 7.54 -39.53
C ARG A 168 22.34 6.18 -39.11
N GLN A 169 22.03 6.01 -37.84
CA GLN A 169 21.48 4.77 -37.30
C GLN A 169 19.98 4.65 -37.52
N ASN A 170 19.27 5.76 -37.73
CA ASN A 170 17.81 5.80 -37.82
C ASN A 170 17.34 5.84 -39.27
N GLU A 171 16.89 4.67 -39.79
CA GLU A 171 16.38 4.55 -41.19
C GLU A 171 15.15 5.41 -41.52
N ASP A 172 14.45 5.95 -40.49
CA ASP A 172 13.27 6.79 -40.68
C ASP A 172 13.62 8.27 -40.92
N LEU A 173 14.88 8.67 -40.72
CA LEU A 173 15.37 10.04 -40.96
C LEU A 173 16.10 10.13 -42.32
N PRO A 174 15.85 11.19 -43.05
CA PRO A 174 16.53 11.39 -44.38
C PRO A 174 18.00 11.85 -44.14
N ASP A 175 18.90 11.37 -45.00
CA ASP A 175 20.33 11.72 -45.00
C ASP A 175 20.58 13.23 -45.12
N GLU A 176 19.65 13.96 -45.82
CA GLU A 176 19.68 15.42 -45.96
C GLU A 176 19.65 16.16 -44.63
N SER A 177 19.13 15.55 -43.52
CA SER A 177 19.14 16.13 -42.17
C SER A 177 20.56 16.32 -41.66
N GLN A 178 21.48 15.39 -41.97
CA GLN A 178 22.89 15.51 -41.60
C GLN A 178 23.56 16.69 -42.36
N PHE A 179 23.25 16.81 -43.63
CA PHE A 179 23.77 17.89 -44.45
C PHE A 179 23.29 19.26 -43.98
N ALA A 180 22.00 19.37 -43.62
CA ALA A 180 21.42 20.58 -43.07
C ALA A 180 22.12 20.99 -41.75
N LEU A 181 22.33 20.05 -40.80
CA LEU A 181 22.98 20.33 -39.54
C LEU A 181 24.44 20.80 -39.69
N ASN A 182 25.17 20.23 -40.66
CA ASN A 182 26.57 20.61 -40.93
C ASN A 182 26.69 22.01 -41.52
N ASN A 183 25.69 22.52 -42.23
CA ASN A 183 25.68 23.82 -42.83
C ASN A 183 25.23 24.97 -41.92
N ILE A 184 24.75 24.63 -40.70
CA ILE A 184 24.38 25.64 -39.69
C ILE A 184 25.62 26.07 -38.94
N SER A 185 26.07 27.32 -39.25
CA SER A 185 27.26 27.89 -38.60
C SER A 185 27.03 28.36 -37.21
N ASN A 186 25.78 28.67 -36.83
CA ASN A 186 25.43 29.18 -35.54
C ASN A 186 24.94 28.07 -34.58
N ASP A 187 25.57 27.95 -33.41
CA ASP A 187 25.31 26.90 -32.44
C ASP A 187 23.94 27.00 -31.77
N VAL A 188 23.44 28.22 -31.52
CA VAL A 188 22.10 28.40 -30.92
C VAL A 188 21.01 27.92 -31.89
N ILE A 189 21.13 28.26 -33.15
CA ILE A 189 20.19 27.78 -34.19
C ILE A 189 20.34 26.30 -34.40
N ALA A 190 21.55 25.75 -34.28
CA ALA A 190 21.78 24.32 -34.41
C ALA A 190 21.07 23.52 -33.30
N VAL A 191 21.05 23.98 -32.04
CA VAL A 191 20.30 23.36 -30.97
C VAL A 191 18.81 23.34 -31.29
N ASP A 192 18.24 24.49 -31.67
CA ASP A 192 16.82 24.61 -31.96
C ASP A 192 16.41 23.80 -33.21
N PHE A 193 17.34 23.65 -34.18
CA PHE A 193 17.16 22.73 -35.29
C PHE A 193 17.08 21.26 -34.86
N VAL A 194 17.99 20.82 -33.98
CA VAL A 194 18.00 19.46 -33.43
C VAL A 194 16.71 19.20 -32.66
N CYS A 195 16.31 20.10 -31.77
CA CYS A 195 15.07 19.98 -31.00
C CYS A 195 13.82 19.90 -31.88
N THR A 196 13.81 20.58 -33.00
CA THR A 196 12.68 20.63 -33.94
C THR A 196 12.58 19.35 -34.76
N ASN A 197 13.69 18.90 -35.39
CA ASN A 197 13.69 17.89 -36.44
C ASN A 197 13.84 16.45 -35.91
N LEU A 198 14.36 16.24 -34.73
CA LEU A 198 14.43 14.91 -34.16
C LEU A 198 13.08 14.45 -33.58
N PRO A 199 12.80 13.13 -33.60
CA PRO A 199 11.51 12.56 -33.22
C PRO A 199 11.35 12.44 -31.69
N PHE A 200 11.71 13.50 -30.95
CA PHE A 200 11.50 13.59 -29.53
C PHE A 200 10.01 13.65 -29.19
N SER A 201 9.66 13.19 -28.01
CA SER A 201 8.28 13.31 -27.51
C SER A 201 7.87 14.78 -27.39
N ILE A 202 6.55 15.05 -27.43
CA ILE A 202 6.06 16.43 -27.30
C ILE A 202 6.38 17.00 -25.92
N ASP A 203 6.31 16.17 -24.88
CA ASP A 203 6.64 16.56 -23.52
C ASP A 203 8.12 16.94 -23.41
N ASP A 204 9.02 16.14 -24.01
CA ASP A 204 10.45 16.47 -24.04
C ASP A 204 10.68 17.78 -24.80
N LYS A 205 10.03 17.99 -25.97
CA LYS A 205 10.12 19.25 -26.73
C LYS A 205 9.58 20.45 -25.96
N ALA A 206 8.48 20.26 -25.20
CA ALA A 206 7.91 21.31 -24.37
C ALA A 206 8.82 21.66 -23.17
N GLU A 207 9.49 20.68 -22.58
CA GLU A 207 10.49 20.92 -21.56
C GLU A 207 11.70 21.68 -22.14
N LEU A 208 12.16 21.32 -23.32
CA LEU A 208 13.29 21.99 -23.99
C LEU A 208 12.96 23.46 -24.33
N ILE A 209 11.77 23.76 -24.86
CA ILE A 209 11.35 25.14 -25.16
C ILE A 209 11.12 25.96 -23.89
N SER A 210 10.75 25.34 -22.75
CA SER A 210 10.58 26.04 -21.47
C SER A 210 11.91 26.48 -20.85
N THR A 211 13.02 25.84 -21.22
CA THR A 211 14.37 26.11 -20.68
C THR A 211 14.92 27.43 -21.21
N SER A 212 15.17 28.40 -20.31
CA SER A 212 15.65 29.76 -20.68
C SER A 212 17.13 29.79 -21.11
N SER A 213 17.95 29.00 -20.42
CA SER A 213 19.39 28.92 -20.68
C SER A 213 19.65 28.01 -21.90
N ILE A 214 20.30 28.55 -22.94
CA ILE A 214 20.70 27.76 -24.10
C ILE A 214 21.68 26.65 -23.72
N LYS A 215 22.57 26.90 -22.80
CA LYS A 215 23.52 25.91 -22.28
C LYS A 215 22.80 24.72 -21.63
N ASP A 216 21.82 24.98 -20.77
CA ASP A 216 21.02 23.92 -20.14
C ASP A 216 20.14 23.18 -21.15
N ARG A 217 19.66 23.89 -22.17
CA ARG A 217 18.90 23.28 -23.27
C ARG A 217 19.77 22.29 -24.06
N VAL A 218 21.04 22.59 -24.34
CA VAL A 218 22.00 21.66 -24.97
C VAL A 218 22.16 20.39 -24.13
N ILE A 219 22.43 20.55 -22.84
CA ILE A 219 22.64 19.42 -21.91
C ILE A 219 21.38 18.53 -21.83
N LYS A 220 20.22 19.17 -21.75
CA LYS A 220 18.93 18.43 -21.76
C LYS A 220 18.69 17.73 -23.09
N THR A 221 18.98 18.37 -24.22
CA THR A 221 18.85 17.79 -25.56
C THR A 221 19.76 16.58 -25.72
N LEU A 222 21.00 16.64 -25.26
CA LEU A 222 21.92 15.49 -25.22
C LEU A 222 21.34 14.32 -24.41
N LYS A 223 20.78 14.61 -23.24
CA LYS A 223 20.16 13.58 -22.39
C LYS A 223 18.99 12.88 -23.10
N VAL A 224 18.11 13.64 -23.77
CA VAL A 224 17.00 13.08 -24.54
C VAL A 224 17.52 12.28 -25.74
N LEU A 225 18.54 12.80 -26.43
CA LEU A 225 19.15 12.14 -27.58
C LEU A 225 19.80 10.79 -27.21
N HIS A 226 20.53 10.72 -26.12
CA HIS A 226 21.12 9.45 -25.64
C HIS A 226 20.04 8.42 -25.29
N LYS A 227 18.92 8.84 -24.68
CA LYS A 227 17.78 7.97 -24.43
C LYS A 227 17.19 7.41 -25.73
N GLU A 228 17.07 8.25 -26.77
CA GLU A 228 16.55 7.83 -28.06
C GLU A 228 17.52 6.87 -28.80
N ILE A 229 18.82 7.07 -28.69
CA ILE A 229 19.83 6.13 -29.20
C ILE A 229 19.69 4.76 -28.58
N GLN A 230 19.60 4.69 -27.24
CA GLN A 230 19.41 3.41 -26.53
C GLN A 230 18.12 2.68 -26.97
N LEU A 231 17.03 3.44 -27.16
CA LEU A 231 15.78 2.89 -27.67
C LEU A 231 15.90 2.35 -29.11
N LEU A 232 16.67 3.05 -29.94
CA LEU A 232 16.92 2.64 -31.33
C LEU A 232 17.74 1.35 -31.39
N GLU A 233 18.82 1.26 -30.59
CA GLU A 233 19.65 0.05 -30.48
C GLU A 233 18.82 -1.15 -30.00
N LEU A 234 17.97 -0.95 -29.00
CA LEU A 234 17.07 -1.99 -28.50
C LEU A 234 16.10 -2.48 -29.61
N LYS A 235 15.51 -1.55 -30.37
CA LYS A 235 14.63 -1.88 -31.50
C LYS A 235 15.36 -2.66 -32.60
N GLN A 236 16.60 -2.28 -32.92
CA GLN A 236 17.41 -2.98 -33.93
C GLN A 236 17.78 -4.40 -33.47
N ASN A 237 18.17 -4.57 -32.20
CA ASN A 237 18.47 -5.87 -31.62
C ASN A 237 17.26 -6.82 -31.63
N ILE A 238 16.07 -6.28 -31.30
CA ILE A 238 14.82 -7.07 -31.36
C ILE A 238 14.49 -7.45 -32.83
N ARG A 239 14.63 -6.53 -33.77
CA ARG A 239 14.38 -6.82 -35.20
C ARG A 239 15.32 -7.91 -35.75
N THR A 240 16.60 -7.84 -35.38
CA THR A 240 17.60 -8.82 -35.85
C THR A 240 17.28 -10.21 -35.31
N LYS A 241 17.00 -10.33 -33.98
CA LYS A 241 16.60 -11.61 -33.37
C LYS A 241 15.31 -12.15 -33.98
N THR A 242 14.30 -11.28 -34.18
CA THR A 242 13.01 -11.71 -34.74
C THR A 242 13.17 -12.19 -36.22
N ARG A 243 14.12 -11.64 -36.96
CA ARG A 243 14.37 -12.05 -38.34
C ARG A 243 15.12 -13.39 -38.41
N GLU A 244 16.09 -13.61 -37.53
CA GLU A 244 16.80 -14.89 -37.41
C GLU A 244 15.83 -15.99 -36.97
N ASP A 245 14.97 -15.73 -35.97
CA ASP A 245 13.95 -16.68 -35.48
C ASP A 245 12.89 -17.01 -36.57
N LEU A 246 12.52 -16.04 -37.40
CA LEU A 246 11.55 -16.24 -38.49
C LEU A 246 12.13 -17.09 -39.65
N ASP A 247 13.39 -16.87 -40.00
CA ASP A 247 14.05 -17.64 -41.07
C ASP A 247 14.29 -19.10 -40.61
N GLU A 248 14.61 -19.32 -39.33
CA GLU A 248 14.74 -20.65 -38.70
C GLU A 248 13.38 -21.37 -38.63
N GLN A 249 12.31 -20.66 -38.22
CA GLN A 249 10.96 -21.20 -38.17
C GLN A 249 10.40 -21.54 -39.56
N GLN A 250 10.68 -20.75 -40.60
CA GLN A 250 10.23 -21.06 -41.99
C GLN A 250 10.92 -22.32 -42.51
N ARG A 251 12.20 -22.48 -42.22
CA ARG A 251 12.98 -23.66 -42.61
C ARG A 251 12.51 -24.92 -41.91
N GLU A 252 12.22 -24.81 -40.61
CA GLU A 252 11.63 -25.90 -39.79
C GLU A 252 10.23 -26.25 -40.25
N TYR A 253 9.37 -25.26 -40.52
CA TYR A 253 8.01 -25.48 -41.05
C TYR A 253 8.03 -26.26 -42.33
N PHE A 254 8.94 -25.92 -43.25
CA PHE A 254 9.05 -26.64 -44.51
C PHE A 254 9.51 -28.08 -44.32
N LEU A 255 10.47 -28.32 -43.48
CA LEU A 255 10.95 -29.67 -43.15
C LEU A 255 9.85 -30.50 -42.44
N GLN A 256 9.08 -29.90 -41.57
CA GLN A 256 7.98 -30.56 -40.83
C GLN A 256 6.80 -30.86 -41.77
N GLN A 257 6.52 -29.98 -42.71
CA GLN A 257 5.52 -30.26 -43.76
C GLN A 257 5.91 -31.47 -44.59
N GLN A 258 7.18 -31.60 -44.93
CA GLN A 258 7.70 -32.80 -45.59
C GLN A 258 7.60 -34.05 -44.71
N ILE A 259 7.94 -33.94 -43.43
CA ILE A 259 7.83 -35.05 -42.46
C ILE A 259 6.36 -35.45 -42.27
N LYS A 260 5.41 -34.47 -42.25
CA LYS A 260 3.98 -34.73 -42.12
C LYS A 260 3.47 -35.50 -43.35
N ASN A 261 3.82 -35.05 -44.54
CA ASN A 261 3.44 -35.75 -45.80
C ASN A 261 4.00 -37.17 -45.85
N ILE A 262 5.26 -37.37 -45.41
CA ILE A 262 5.91 -38.69 -45.34
C ILE A 262 5.23 -39.56 -44.24
N LYS A 263 4.78 -38.98 -43.11
CA LYS A 263 4.04 -39.70 -42.05
C LYS A 263 2.65 -40.12 -42.50
N GLU A 264 1.93 -39.29 -43.27
CA GLU A 264 0.64 -39.59 -43.84
C GLU A 264 0.77 -40.67 -44.92
N GLU A 265 1.78 -40.66 -45.74
CA GLU A 265 2.10 -41.71 -46.72
C GLU A 265 2.50 -43.06 -46.07
N LEU A 266 3.11 -43.01 -44.90
CA LEU A 266 3.55 -44.20 -44.17
C LEU A 266 2.42 -44.78 -43.26
N GLY A 267 1.25 -44.21 -43.22
CA GLY A 267 0.07 -44.77 -42.50
C GLY A 267 0.24 -44.78 -40.98
N ARG A 268 1.12 -43.95 -40.37
CA ARG A 268 1.31 -43.86 -38.94
C ARG A 268 0.48 -42.74 -38.30
N GLY A 269 -0.79 -42.94 -38.22
CA GLY A 269 -1.76 -42.12 -37.48
C GLY A 269 -1.76 -42.45 -35.98
N GLU A 270 -0.65 -42.64 -35.33
CA GLU A 270 -0.54 -42.76 -33.87
C GLU A 270 -0.01 -41.43 -33.31
N GLY A 271 -0.81 -40.73 -32.50
CA GLY A 271 -0.47 -39.46 -31.85
C GLY A 271 0.87 -39.50 -31.11
N SER A 272 1.46 -38.32 -30.93
CA SER A 272 2.78 -38.15 -30.27
C SER A 272 2.83 -38.90 -28.93
N PRO A 273 3.99 -39.37 -28.49
CA PRO A 273 4.15 -40.02 -27.17
C PRO A 273 3.59 -39.16 -26.03
N GLU A 274 3.72 -37.85 -26.15
CA GLU A 274 3.22 -36.85 -25.19
C GLU A 274 1.67 -36.82 -25.17
N ARG A 275 1.01 -36.95 -26.31
CA ARG A 275 -0.46 -37.06 -26.40
C ARG A 275 -0.96 -38.33 -25.68
N LYS A 276 -0.33 -39.48 -25.93
CA LYS A 276 -0.71 -40.73 -25.27
C LYS A 276 -0.53 -40.65 -23.76
N GLU A 277 0.52 -39.98 -23.29
CA GLU A 277 0.74 -39.75 -21.86
C GLU A 277 -0.33 -38.87 -21.25
N LEU A 278 -0.73 -37.76 -21.92
CA LEU A 278 -1.80 -36.89 -21.47
C LEU A 278 -3.15 -37.62 -21.44
N GLU A 279 -3.49 -38.41 -22.46
CA GLU A 279 -4.69 -39.22 -22.51
C GLU A 279 -4.75 -40.27 -21.37
N GLN A 280 -3.66 -40.97 -21.11
CA GLN A 280 -3.57 -41.94 -20.00
C GLN A 280 -3.73 -41.26 -18.63
N LYS A 281 -3.14 -40.07 -18.43
CA LYS A 281 -3.34 -39.31 -17.20
C LYS A 281 -4.76 -38.79 -17.08
N ALA A 282 -5.34 -38.30 -18.18
CA ALA A 282 -6.70 -37.78 -18.25
C ALA A 282 -7.76 -38.85 -17.95
N ALA A 283 -7.57 -40.08 -18.45
CA ALA A 283 -8.47 -41.21 -18.20
C ALA A 283 -8.56 -41.58 -16.70
N LYS A 284 -7.62 -41.18 -15.87
CA LYS A 284 -7.61 -41.41 -14.41
C LYS A 284 -8.31 -40.30 -13.62
N LYS A 285 -8.77 -39.22 -14.27
CA LYS A 285 -9.38 -38.06 -13.60
C LYS A 285 -10.89 -38.18 -13.52
N ASN A 286 -11.44 -37.76 -12.37
CA ASN A 286 -12.90 -37.77 -12.12
C ASN A 286 -13.49 -36.38 -12.39
N TRP A 287 -13.36 -35.91 -13.61
CA TRP A 287 -13.96 -34.63 -14.04
C TRP A 287 -15.33 -34.79 -14.67
N SER A 288 -16.09 -33.69 -14.78
CA SER A 288 -17.41 -33.70 -15.44
C SER A 288 -17.28 -33.97 -16.92
N GLU A 289 -18.39 -34.42 -17.53
CA GLU A 289 -18.46 -34.70 -18.99
C GLU A 289 -18.07 -33.44 -19.80
N ASP A 290 -18.43 -32.25 -19.32
CA ASP A 290 -18.17 -30.99 -20.03
C ASP A 290 -16.67 -30.65 -19.97
N VAL A 291 -16.04 -30.81 -18.82
CA VAL A 291 -14.57 -30.64 -18.69
C VAL A 291 -13.83 -31.66 -19.56
N ALA A 292 -14.31 -32.91 -19.60
CA ALA A 292 -13.74 -33.97 -20.46
C ALA A 292 -13.86 -33.64 -21.95
N LYS A 293 -15.00 -33.07 -22.38
CA LYS A 293 -15.22 -32.63 -23.78
C LYS A 293 -14.25 -31.48 -24.14
N ILE A 294 -14.11 -30.46 -23.23
CA ILE A 294 -13.20 -29.35 -23.45
C ILE A 294 -11.76 -29.86 -23.50
N PHE A 295 -11.36 -30.74 -22.58
CA PHE A 295 -10.02 -31.32 -22.59
C PHE A 295 -9.72 -32.05 -23.91
N ARG A 296 -10.63 -32.88 -24.41
CA ARG A 296 -10.46 -33.59 -25.70
C ARG A 296 -10.31 -32.62 -26.87
N LYS A 297 -11.19 -31.61 -26.93
CA LYS A 297 -11.11 -30.57 -27.95
C LYS A 297 -9.77 -29.81 -27.95
N GLU A 298 -9.28 -29.49 -26.76
CA GLU A 298 -8.00 -28.80 -26.61
C GLU A 298 -6.81 -29.74 -26.86
N LEU A 299 -6.96 -31.03 -26.60
CA LEU A 299 -5.96 -32.04 -26.95
C LEU A 299 -5.86 -32.25 -28.46
N ASP A 300 -7.01 -32.23 -29.17
CA ASP A 300 -7.02 -32.31 -30.63
C ASP A 300 -6.37 -31.08 -31.29
N LYS A 301 -6.48 -29.91 -30.69
CA LYS A 301 -5.73 -28.72 -31.14
C LYS A 301 -4.22 -28.85 -31.00
N LEU A 302 -3.74 -29.59 -29.98
CA LEU A 302 -2.31 -29.80 -29.78
C LEU A 302 -1.64 -30.47 -31.01
N ASP A 303 -2.36 -31.37 -31.69
CA ASP A 303 -1.86 -32.04 -32.89
C ASP A 303 -1.75 -31.13 -34.11
N MET A 304 -2.46 -29.99 -34.08
CA MET A 304 -2.41 -29.00 -35.16
C MET A 304 -1.21 -28.07 -35.06
N PHE A 305 -0.59 -27.98 -33.87
CA PHE A 305 0.57 -27.12 -33.66
C PHE A 305 1.88 -27.87 -33.94
N ASN A 306 2.85 -27.13 -34.42
CA ASN A 306 4.22 -27.62 -34.50
C ASN A 306 4.80 -27.78 -33.10
N PRO A 307 5.39 -28.96 -32.72
CA PRO A 307 6.00 -29.19 -31.42
C PRO A 307 7.05 -28.18 -30.99
N GLN A 308 7.66 -27.49 -31.93
CA GLN A 308 8.69 -26.46 -31.66
C GLN A 308 8.11 -25.05 -31.61
N SER A 309 6.82 -24.88 -31.86
CA SER A 309 6.19 -23.56 -31.81
C SER A 309 5.88 -23.14 -30.36
N PRO A 310 5.92 -21.84 -30.06
CA PRO A 310 5.49 -21.32 -28.75
C PRO A 310 4.05 -21.71 -28.40
N GLU A 311 3.16 -21.78 -29.41
CA GLU A 311 1.75 -22.15 -29.24
C GLU A 311 1.60 -23.59 -28.75
N TYR A 312 2.43 -24.51 -29.22
CA TYR A 312 2.48 -25.89 -28.73
C TYR A 312 2.80 -25.94 -27.24
N SER A 313 3.83 -25.20 -26.83
CA SER A 313 4.25 -25.15 -25.43
C SER A 313 3.16 -24.55 -24.53
N ILE A 314 2.46 -23.50 -24.99
CA ILE A 314 1.35 -22.88 -24.26
C ILE A 314 0.19 -23.89 -24.12
N GLN A 315 -0.18 -24.56 -25.22
CA GLN A 315 -1.27 -25.53 -25.24
C GLN A 315 -0.96 -26.77 -24.40
N PHE A 316 0.28 -27.24 -24.47
CA PHE A 316 0.75 -28.37 -23.67
C PHE A 316 0.74 -28.05 -22.16
N ASN A 317 1.26 -26.88 -21.77
CA ASN A 317 1.23 -26.41 -20.37
C ASN A 317 -0.20 -26.25 -19.85
N TYR A 318 -1.13 -25.79 -20.69
CA TYR A 318 -2.54 -25.71 -20.35
C TYR A 318 -3.12 -27.08 -20.05
N LEU A 319 -2.93 -28.06 -20.94
CA LEU A 319 -3.40 -29.43 -20.75
C LEU A 319 -2.77 -30.09 -19.53
N GLN A 320 -1.48 -29.88 -19.30
CA GLN A 320 -0.82 -30.33 -18.09
C GLN A 320 -1.43 -29.71 -16.83
N THR A 321 -1.76 -28.42 -16.86
CA THR A 321 -2.40 -27.72 -15.74
C THR A 321 -3.77 -28.30 -15.44
N MET A 322 -4.59 -28.58 -16.49
CA MET A 322 -5.89 -29.23 -16.33
C MET A 322 -5.77 -30.62 -15.67
N ILE A 323 -4.83 -31.43 -16.12
CA ILE A 323 -4.60 -32.77 -15.57
C ILE A 323 -4.04 -32.73 -14.14
N ALA A 324 -3.19 -31.74 -13.84
CA ALA A 324 -2.56 -31.63 -12.52
C ALA A 324 -3.54 -31.21 -11.42
N LEU A 325 -4.71 -30.70 -11.77
CA LEU A 325 -5.76 -30.39 -10.80
C LEU A 325 -6.40 -31.67 -10.23
N PRO A 326 -6.75 -31.66 -8.94
CA PRO A 326 -7.34 -32.82 -8.24
C PRO A 326 -8.86 -32.92 -8.46
N TRP A 327 -9.32 -33.07 -9.70
CA TRP A 327 -10.74 -33.17 -10.06
C TRP A 327 -11.43 -34.31 -9.32
N GLY A 328 -12.39 -33.97 -8.43
CA GLY A 328 -13.13 -34.96 -7.67
C GLY A 328 -12.29 -35.77 -6.68
N GLU A 329 -11.06 -35.40 -6.43
CA GLU A 329 -10.18 -36.04 -5.46
C GLU A 329 -10.32 -35.38 -4.09
N TYR A 330 -10.98 -36.09 -3.16
CA TYR A 330 -11.24 -35.59 -1.81
C TYR A 330 -10.48 -36.37 -0.76
N THR A 331 -9.93 -35.63 0.23
CA THR A 331 -9.43 -36.26 1.47
C THR A 331 -10.62 -36.66 2.34
N LYS A 332 -10.52 -37.80 3.01
CA LYS A 332 -11.56 -38.28 3.91
C LYS A 332 -11.56 -37.47 5.20
N ASP A 333 -12.64 -36.76 5.47
CA ASP A 333 -12.78 -35.91 6.65
C ASP A 333 -12.84 -36.72 7.94
N ASN A 334 -12.17 -36.18 8.96
CA ASN A 334 -12.29 -36.65 10.33
C ASN A 334 -12.98 -35.57 11.19
N LEU A 335 -14.23 -35.78 11.53
CA LEU A 335 -15.05 -34.88 12.36
C LEU A 335 -15.20 -35.39 13.80
N ASP A 336 -14.13 -36.00 14.35
CA ASP A 336 -14.07 -36.36 15.77
C ASP A 336 -13.73 -35.14 16.62
N LEU A 337 -14.75 -34.59 17.28
CA LEU A 337 -14.64 -33.37 18.11
C LEU A 337 -13.67 -33.55 19.28
N LYS A 338 -13.63 -34.76 19.92
CA LYS A 338 -12.70 -35.02 21.03
C LYS A 338 -11.24 -34.99 20.57
N ARG A 339 -10.99 -35.52 19.37
CA ARG A 339 -9.66 -35.47 18.77
C ARG A 339 -9.30 -34.03 18.37
N ALA A 340 -10.24 -33.31 17.74
CA ALA A 340 -10.05 -31.91 17.35
C ALA A 340 -9.70 -31.04 18.56
N GLN A 341 -10.43 -31.20 19.67
CA GLN A 341 -10.16 -30.51 20.93
C GLN A 341 -8.76 -30.82 21.48
N ARG A 342 -8.32 -32.08 21.43
CA ARG A 342 -6.96 -32.47 21.85
C ARG A 342 -5.88 -31.81 20.99
N ILE A 343 -6.07 -31.76 19.67
CA ILE A 343 -5.10 -31.12 18.75
C ILE A 343 -5.05 -29.61 19.03
N LEU A 344 -6.19 -28.95 19.10
CA LEU A 344 -6.27 -27.52 19.37
C LEU A 344 -5.64 -27.16 20.74
N ASN A 345 -5.85 -27.96 21.77
CA ASN A 345 -5.27 -27.77 23.09
C ASN A 345 -3.77 -28.06 23.13
N HIS A 346 -3.30 -28.99 22.32
CA HIS A 346 -1.88 -29.31 22.18
C HIS A 346 -1.14 -28.19 21.46
N ASP A 347 -1.70 -27.66 20.37
CA ASP A 347 -1.03 -26.69 19.49
C ASP A 347 -1.16 -25.24 19.99
N HIS A 348 -2.22 -24.93 20.73
CA HIS A 348 -2.55 -23.57 21.16
C HIS A 348 -2.87 -23.54 22.66
N TYR A 349 -2.14 -22.72 23.39
CA TYR A 349 -2.41 -22.45 24.79
C TYR A 349 -3.42 -21.29 24.93
N GLY A 350 -4.39 -21.41 25.84
CA GLY A 350 -5.47 -20.42 26.02
C GLY A 350 -6.46 -20.42 24.86
N MET A 351 -7.07 -19.29 24.56
CA MET A 351 -8.06 -19.09 23.47
C MET A 351 -9.30 -19.99 23.60
N GLU A 352 -9.80 -20.26 24.80
CA GLU A 352 -10.88 -21.24 24.99
C GLU A 352 -12.13 -20.90 24.19
N LYS A 353 -12.56 -19.60 24.16
CA LYS A 353 -13.71 -19.13 23.36
C LYS A 353 -13.53 -19.39 21.86
N VAL A 354 -12.32 -19.18 21.34
CA VAL A 354 -12.00 -19.42 19.91
C VAL A 354 -12.07 -20.90 19.57
N LYS A 355 -11.47 -21.75 20.44
CA LYS A 355 -11.50 -23.21 20.27
C LYS A 355 -12.91 -23.76 20.33
N GLU A 356 -13.74 -23.27 21.25
CA GLU A 356 -15.14 -23.64 21.40
C GLU A 356 -15.92 -23.31 20.12
N ARG A 357 -15.78 -22.10 19.58
CA ARG A 357 -16.41 -21.70 18.31
C ARG A 357 -15.97 -22.57 17.12
N ILE A 358 -14.69 -22.93 17.04
CA ILE A 358 -14.20 -23.85 16.02
C ILE A 358 -14.82 -25.24 16.17
N LEU A 359 -14.94 -25.74 17.41
CA LEU A 359 -15.57 -27.04 17.69
C LEU A 359 -17.08 -27.03 17.39
N GLU A 360 -17.80 -25.95 17.71
CA GLU A 360 -19.19 -25.72 17.32
C GLU A 360 -19.34 -25.77 15.79
N TYR A 361 -18.49 -25.04 15.06
CA TYR A 361 -18.48 -25.05 13.59
C TYR A 361 -18.25 -26.46 13.03
N MET A 362 -17.26 -27.20 13.57
CA MET A 362 -17.02 -28.59 13.17
C MET A 362 -18.18 -29.51 13.52
N ALA A 363 -18.92 -29.26 14.60
CA ALA A 363 -20.11 -30.00 14.97
C ALA A 363 -21.26 -29.78 13.97
N VAL A 364 -21.46 -28.52 13.55
CA VAL A 364 -22.45 -28.20 12.50
C VAL A 364 -22.09 -28.89 11.21
N LEU A 365 -20.84 -28.85 10.76
CA LEU A 365 -20.37 -29.57 9.58
C LEU A 365 -20.63 -31.08 9.68
N LYS A 366 -20.42 -31.68 10.84
CA LYS A 366 -20.67 -33.08 11.09
C LYS A 366 -22.16 -33.46 10.96
N LEU A 367 -23.06 -32.58 11.42
CA LEU A 367 -24.50 -32.81 11.43
C LEU A 367 -25.14 -32.52 10.07
N ARG A 368 -24.72 -31.45 9.39
CA ARG A 368 -25.28 -31.05 8.09
C ARG A 368 -24.70 -31.86 6.92
N GLY A 369 -23.42 -32.19 6.99
CA GLY A 369 -22.73 -32.88 5.90
C GLY A 369 -22.40 -32.00 4.68
N ASP A 370 -22.70 -30.70 4.75
CA ASP A 370 -22.37 -29.69 3.72
C ASP A 370 -21.62 -28.47 4.30
N LEU A 371 -20.92 -27.73 3.44
CA LEU A 371 -20.16 -26.55 3.78
C LEU A 371 -20.90 -25.21 3.53
N LYS A 372 -22.23 -25.23 3.44
CA LYS A 372 -23.06 -24.04 3.26
C LYS A 372 -23.14 -23.18 4.53
N SER A 373 -22.06 -23.09 5.27
CA SER A 373 -21.93 -22.25 6.47
C SER A 373 -21.12 -21.00 6.14
N PRO A 374 -21.30 -19.90 6.88
CA PRO A 374 -20.47 -18.71 6.74
C PRO A 374 -18.97 -19.06 6.87
N ILE A 375 -18.14 -18.28 6.21
CA ILE A 375 -16.70 -18.48 6.24
C ILE A 375 -16.18 -17.97 7.57
N ILE A 376 -15.28 -18.72 8.22
CA ILE A 376 -14.65 -18.28 9.45
C ILE A 376 -13.64 -17.17 9.14
N CYS A 377 -13.76 -16.01 9.80
CA CYS A 377 -12.77 -14.94 9.81
C CYS A 377 -12.17 -14.79 11.21
N LEU A 378 -10.91 -15.15 11.34
CA LEU A 378 -10.14 -14.95 12.57
C LEU A 378 -9.55 -13.56 12.57
N TYR A 379 -10.05 -12.66 13.41
CA TYR A 379 -9.54 -11.28 13.46
C TYR A 379 -8.93 -10.94 14.83
N GLY A 380 -8.00 -10.00 14.86
CA GLY A 380 -7.34 -9.55 16.08
C GLY A 380 -5.90 -9.12 15.83
N PRO A 381 -5.14 -8.76 16.87
CA PRO A 381 -3.82 -8.19 16.72
C PRO A 381 -2.82 -9.16 16.04
N PRO A 382 -1.73 -8.62 15.45
CA PRO A 382 -0.72 -9.46 14.81
C PRO A 382 0.03 -10.34 15.81
N GLY A 383 0.43 -11.54 15.38
CA GLY A 383 1.26 -12.44 16.19
C GLY A 383 0.52 -13.28 17.24
N VAL A 384 -0.81 -13.28 17.23
CA VAL A 384 -1.62 -14.12 18.16
C VAL A 384 -1.88 -15.54 17.65
N GLY A 385 -1.35 -15.91 16.50
CA GLY A 385 -1.43 -17.28 16.00
C GLY A 385 -2.65 -17.58 15.10
N LYS A 386 -3.32 -16.59 14.54
CA LYS A 386 -4.48 -16.77 13.62
C LYS A 386 -4.19 -17.76 12.49
N THR A 387 -3.07 -17.59 11.79
CA THR A 387 -2.67 -18.46 10.67
C THR A 387 -2.30 -19.88 11.12
N SER A 388 -1.68 -20.03 12.30
CA SER A 388 -1.34 -21.35 12.86
C SER A 388 -2.59 -22.12 13.31
N LEU A 389 -3.61 -21.40 13.79
CA LEU A 389 -4.90 -21.99 14.15
C LEU A 389 -5.57 -22.66 12.96
N GLY A 390 -5.53 -22.01 11.77
CA GLY A 390 -6.01 -22.61 10.53
C GLY A 390 -5.27 -23.91 10.15
N LYS A 391 -3.95 -23.99 10.42
CA LYS A 391 -3.16 -25.21 10.22
C LYS A 391 -3.61 -26.33 11.17
N SER A 392 -3.90 -26.00 12.43
CA SER A 392 -4.38 -26.96 13.43
C SER A 392 -5.78 -27.45 13.13
N ILE A 393 -6.67 -26.60 12.58
CA ILE A 393 -7.98 -26.99 12.06
C ILE A 393 -7.83 -28.03 10.91
N ALA A 394 -6.93 -27.75 9.97
CA ALA A 394 -6.66 -28.69 8.88
C ALA A 394 -6.16 -30.05 9.38
N ALA A 395 -5.25 -30.05 10.36
CA ALA A 395 -4.75 -31.25 11.02
C ALA A 395 -5.85 -32.01 11.78
N ALA A 396 -6.75 -31.30 12.46
CA ALA A 396 -7.88 -31.87 13.19
C ALA A 396 -8.85 -32.57 12.23
N MET A 397 -9.17 -31.96 11.09
CA MET A 397 -10.04 -32.50 10.07
C MET A 397 -9.35 -33.55 9.15
N LYS A 398 -8.04 -33.73 9.24
CA LYS A 398 -7.20 -34.53 8.32
C LYS A 398 -7.27 -34.03 6.87
N ARG A 399 -7.52 -32.76 6.66
CA ARG A 399 -7.49 -32.12 5.34
C ARG A 399 -6.11 -31.57 5.00
N LYS A 400 -5.84 -31.43 3.72
CA LYS A 400 -4.65 -30.70 3.25
C LYS A 400 -4.75 -29.23 3.62
N TYR A 401 -3.63 -28.60 3.87
CA TYR A 401 -3.52 -27.19 4.25
C TYR A 401 -2.91 -26.36 3.14
N VAL A 402 -3.52 -25.24 2.82
CA VAL A 402 -3.02 -24.26 1.85
C VAL A 402 -3.13 -22.86 2.45
N ARG A 403 -2.16 -22.03 2.18
CA ARG A 403 -2.16 -20.63 2.57
C ARG A 403 -1.91 -19.72 1.37
N MET A 404 -2.73 -18.69 1.23
CA MET A 404 -2.57 -17.61 0.27
C MET A 404 -2.58 -16.28 1.02
N SER A 405 -1.51 -15.49 0.90
CA SER A 405 -1.52 -14.11 1.39
C SER A 405 -2.22 -13.21 0.39
N LEU A 406 -3.15 -12.39 0.88
CA LEU A 406 -3.89 -11.40 0.12
C LEU A 406 -3.24 -10.02 0.19
N GLY A 407 -2.26 -9.84 1.07
CA GLY A 407 -1.48 -8.60 1.17
C GLY A 407 -0.69 -8.32 -0.11
N GLY A 408 -0.94 -7.15 -0.72
CA GLY A 408 -0.28 -6.76 -1.97
C GLY A 408 -0.97 -7.26 -3.24
N LEU A 409 -2.19 -7.78 -3.15
CA LEU A 409 -3.03 -8.06 -4.32
C LEU A 409 -3.62 -6.75 -4.86
N HIS A 410 -3.31 -6.46 -6.12
CA HIS A 410 -3.76 -5.26 -6.82
C HIS A 410 -4.52 -5.55 -8.12
N ASP A 411 -4.55 -6.81 -8.56
CA ASP A 411 -5.13 -7.23 -9.82
C ASP A 411 -6.09 -8.41 -9.62
N GLU A 412 -7.29 -8.31 -10.15
CA GLU A 412 -8.31 -9.36 -10.15
C GLU A 412 -7.79 -10.63 -10.85
N SER A 413 -6.97 -10.48 -11.88
CA SER A 413 -6.40 -11.60 -12.62
C SER A 413 -5.48 -12.49 -11.77
N GLU A 414 -4.93 -12.00 -10.66
CA GLU A 414 -4.19 -12.83 -9.73
C GLU A 414 -5.09 -13.88 -9.04
N ILE A 415 -6.38 -13.59 -8.88
CA ILE A 415 -7.36 -14.52 -8.28
C ILE A 415 -7.96 -15.42 -9.35
N ARG A 416 -8.47 -14.82 -10.44
CA ARG A 416 -9.20 -15.50 -11.54
C ARG A 416 -8.32 -15.97 -12.69
N GLY A 417 -7.02 -15.68 -12.67
CA GLY A 417 -6.12 -16.01 -13.79
C GLY A 417 -6.19 -15.04 -14.96
N HIS A 418 -5.20 -15.09 -15.81
CA HIS A 418 -5.11 -14.30 -17.04
C HIS A 418 -5.72 -15.06 -18.21
N ARG A 419 -6.34 -14.36 -19.16
CA ARG A 419 -6.81 -14.99 -20.41
C ARG A 419 -5.64 -15.59 -21.18
N ARG A 420 -5.79 -16.78 -21.70
CA ARG A 420 -4.75 -17.56 -22.42
C ARG A 420 -4.14 -16.83 -23.63
N THR A 421 -4.81 -15.84 -24.16
CA THR A 421 -4.34 -15.06 -25.31
C THR A 421 -3.17 -14.13 -24.99
N TYR A 422 -2.89 -13.91 -23.71
CA TYR A 422 -1.76 -13.06 -23.30
C TYR A 422 -0.47 -13.86 -23.15
N VAL A 423 0.65 -13.29 -23.61
CA VAL A 423 1.97 -13.90 -23.38
C VAL A 423 2.27 -13.91 -21.88
N GLY A 424 2.61 -15.09 -21.35
CA GLY A 424 2.85 -15.27 -19.92
C GLY A 424 1.58 -15.48 -19.08
N ALA A 425 0.42 -15.74 -19.70
CA ALA A 425 -0.81 -16.06 -19.00
C ALA A 425 -0.62 -17.24 -18.03
N MET A 426 -1.22 -17.11 -16.85
CA MET A 426 -1.13 -18.10 -15.78
C MET A 426 -2.49 -18.30 -15.11
N PRO A 427 -2.79 -19.50 -14.58
CA PRO A 427 -3.98 -19.71 -13.77
C PRO A 427 -3.93 -18.86 -12.50
N GLY A 428 -5.11 -18.56 -11.97
CA GLY A 428 -5.28 -17.80 -10.75
C GLY A 428 -4.63 -18.46 -9.53
N ARG A 429 -4.32 -17.67 -8.52
CA ARG A 429 -3.69 -18.18 -7.29
C ARG A 429 -4.58 -19.21 -6.57
N ILE A 430 -5.90 -19.10 -6.67
CA ILE A 430 -6.83 -20.08 -6.09
C ILE A 430 -6.57 -21.45 -6.72
N ILE A 431 -6.62 -21.53 -8.04
CA ILE A 431 -6.39 -22.79 -8.80
C ILE A 431 -4.98 -23.34 -8.58
N LYS A 432 -3.95 -22.48 -8.62
CA LYS A 432 -2.56 -22.90 -8.33
C LYS A 432 -2.42 -23.53 -6.95
N ASN A 433 -3.09 -22.99 -5.96
CA ASN A 433 -3.00 -23.49 -4.60
C ASN A 433 -3.83 -24.78 -4.41
N ILE A 434 -4.95 -24.94 -5.08
CA ILE A 434 -5.70 -26.22 -5.15
C ILE A 434 -4.82 -27.29 -5.79
N GLN A 435 -4.15 -26.99 -6.90
CA GLN A 435 -3.19 -27.89 -7.54
C GLN A 435 -2.08 -28.33 -6.58
N LYS A 436 -1.48 -27.39 -5.83
CA LYS A 436 -0.45 -27.70 -4.81
C LYS A 436 -0.99 -28.56 -3.67
N ALA A 437 -2.24 -28.37 -3.29
CA ALA A 437 -2.89 -29.18 -2.24
C ALA A 437 -3.02 -30.65 -2.67
N GLY A 438 -3.23 -30.90 -3.96
CA GLY A 438 -3.51 -32.23 -4.48
C GLY A 438 -4.82 -32.82 -3.93
N SER A 439 -5.79 -31.98 -3.58
CA SER A 439 -7.13 -32.35 -3.09
C SER A 439 -8.09 -31.22 -3.36
N SER A 440 -9.35 -31.54 -3.72
CA SER A 440 -10.43 -30.59 -3.97
C SER A 440 -11.12 -30.08 -2.69
N ASN A 441 -10.76 -30.60 -1.51
CA ASN A 441 -11.33 -30.18 -0.22
C ASN A 441 -10.29 -29.76 0.81
N PRO A 442 -9.29 -28.94 0.45
CA PRO A 442 -8.32 -28.47 1.43
C PRO A 442 -8.97 -27.49 2.42
N VAL A 443 -8.27 -27.22 3.53
CA VAL A 443 -8.47 -26.01 4.32
C VAL A 443 -7.60 -24.91 3.70
N PHE A 444 -8.25 -23.87 3.23
CA PHE A 444 -7.63 -22.79 2.47
C PHE A 444 -7.61 -21.50 3.31
N ILE A 445 -6.43 -21.07 3.72
CA ILE A 445 -6.26 -19.85 4.51
C ILE A 445 -6.05 -18.66 3.58
N LEU A 446 -6.94 -17.70 3.69
CA LEU A 446 -6.86 -16.38 3.07
C LEU A 446 -6.28 -15.40 4.11
N ASP A 447 -4.97 -15.24 4.07
CA ASP A 447 -4.26 -14.48 5.10
C ASP A 447 -4.20 -12.99 4.75
N GLU A 448 -4.42 -12.12 5.75
CA GLU A 448 -4.43 -10.66 5.60
C GLU A 448 -5.49 -10.13 4.62
N ILE A 449 -6.75 -10.58 4.78
CA ILE A 449 -7.86 -10.12 3.92
C ILE A 449 -8.14 -8.61 4.09
N ASP A 450 -7.77 -8.03 5.22
CA ASP A 450 -7.80 -6.62 5.54
C ASP A 450 -6.82 -5.77 4.70
N LYS A 451 -5.91 -6.40 3.95
CA LYS A 451 -4.93 -5.74 3.08
C LYS A 451 -5.31 -5.74 1.61
N VAL A 452 -6.48 -6.26 1.27
CA VAL A 452 -6.97 -6.25 -0.11
C VAL A 452 -7.33 -4.82 -0.52
N THR A 453 -6.74 -4.35 -1.61
CA THR A 453 -7.01 -3.01 -2.17
C THR A 453 -8.35 -3.00 -2.91
N GLN A 454 -9.10 -1.90 -2.76
CA GLN A 454 -10.35 -1.66 -3.47
C GLN A 454 -10.10 -0.76 -4.68
N ASN A 455 -10.92 -0.91 -5.74
CA ASN A 455 -10.97 -0.02 -6.90
C ASN A 455 -9.61 0.26 -7.55
N THR A 456 -8.93 -0.78 -8.00
CA THR A 456 -7.71 -0.65 -8.80
C THR A 456 -8.06 -0.49 -10.29
N ILE A 457 -7.14 0.11 -11.06
CA ILE A 457 -7.28 0.29 -12.53
C ILE A 457 -7.44 -1.07 -13.24
N ASN A 458 -6.94 -2.16 -12.65
CA ASN A 458 -6.91 -3.50 -13.23
C ASN A 458 -8.04 -4.42 -12.70
N GLY A 459 -9.16 -3.88 -12.27
CA GLY A 459 -10.28 -4.65 -11.72
C GLY A 459 -10.37 -4.58 -10.19
N ASP A 460 -11.35 -5.27 -9.62
CA ASP A 460 -11.58 -5.29 -8.18
C ASP A 460 -11.33 -6.70 -7.60
N PRO A 461 -10.19 -6.93 -6.93
CA PRO A 461 -9.92 -8.21 -6.26
C PRO A 461 -10.97 -8.61 -5.23
N SER A 462 -11.67 -7.63 -4.61
CA SER A 462 -12.73 -7.91 -3.64
C SER A 462 -13.93 -8.57 -4.31
N SER A 463 -14.28 -8.17 -5.53
CA SER A 463 -15.37 -8.79 -6.32
C SER A 463 -15.04 -10.22 -6.71
N ALA A 464 -13.78 -10.50 -7.08
CA ALA A 464 -13.35 -11.87 -7.35
C ALA A 464 -13.38 -12.76 -6.09
N LEU A 465 -13.03 -12.20 -4.93
CA LEU A 465 -13.13 -12.92 -3.66
C LEU A 465 -14.58 -13.19 -3.25
N LEU A 466 -15.52 -12.30 -3.58
CA LEU A 466 -16.94 -12.57 -3.32
C LEU A 466 -17.43 -13.83 -4.01
N GLU A 467 -17.06 -14.06 -5.28
CA GLU A 467 -17.41 -15.28 -6.01
C GLU A 467 -16.78 -16.53 -5.39
N VAL A 468 -15.51 -16.45 -4.96
CA VAL A 468 -14.82 -17.56 -4.29
C VAL A 468 -15.46 -17.91 -2.96
N LEU A 469 -15.91 -16.89 -2.22
CA LEU A 469 -16.37 -17.00 -0.83
C LEU A 469 -17.89 -17.19 -0.72
N ASP A 470 -18.64 -16.94 -1.77
CA ASP A 470 -20.08 -17.13 -1.77
C ASP A 470 -20.44 -18.61 -1.96
N PRO A 471 -21.07 -19.28 -0.97
CA PRO A 471 -21.46 -20.68 -1.11
C PRO A 471 -22.46 -20.98 -2.23
N GLU A 472 -23.16 -19.96 -2.76
CA GLU A 472 -24.09 -20.11 -3.87
C GLU A 472 -23.37 -20.05 -5.22
N GLN A 473 -22.22 -19.37 -5.31
CA GLN A 473 -21.46 -19.14 -6.54
C GLN A 473 -20.20 -20.02 -6.64
N ASN A 474 -19.59 -20.39 -5.53
CA ASN A 474 -18.29 -21.05 -5.50
C ASN A 474 -18.29 -22.48 -6.08
N SER A 475 -19.46 -23.07 -6.32
CA SER A 475 -19.57 -24.36 -7.01
C SER A 475 -19.23 -24.29 -8.50
N ALA A 476 -19.24 -23.09 -9.08
CA ALA A 476 -18.93 -22.81 -10.48
C ALA A 476 -17.90 -21.67 -10.61
N PHE A 477 -16.80 -21.73 -9.83
CA PHE A 477 -15.75 -20.74 -9.90
C PHE A 477 -15.04 -20.78 -11.26
N HIS A 478 -15.12 -19.68 -12.00
CA HIS A 478 -14.52 -19.54 -13.31
C HIS A 478 -13.11 -18.96 -13.26
N ASP A 479 -12.12 -19.75 -13.73
CA ASP A 479 -10.75 -19.27 -13.91
C ASP A 479 -10.52 -18.93 -15.39
N ASN A 480 -10.10 -17.70 -15.68
CA ASN A 480 -9.91 -17.19 -17.05
C ASN A 480 -8.80 -17.93 -17.84
N TYR A 481 -7.84 -18.56 -17.15
CA TYR A 481 -6.80 -19.34 -17.80
C TYR A 481 -7.31 -20.74 -18.15
N LEU A 482 -8.01 -21.37 -17.22
CA LEU A 482 -8.59 -22.70 -17.46
C LEU A 482 -9.76 -22.65 -18.44
N ASP A 483 -10.54 -21.57 -18.45
CA ASP A 483 -11.75 -21.37 -19.24
C ASP A 483 -12.78 -22.50 -19.01
N VAL A 484 -12.79 -23.01 -17.76
CA VAL A 484 -13.73 -24.00 -17.25
C VAL A 484 -14.04 -23.71 -15.79
N ASP A 485 -15.24 -24.09 -15.35
CA ASP A 485 -15.64 -23.93 -13.98
C ASP A 485 -15.02 -25.01 -13.09
N TYR A 486 -14.56 -24.59 -11.91
CA TYR A 486 -14.03 -25.47 -10.89
C TYR A 486 -14.86 -25.40 -9.61
N ASP A 487 -15.28 -26.56 -9.09
CA ASP A 487 -16.09 -26.64 -7.87
C ASP A 487 -15.24 -26.41 -6.61
N LEU A 488 -15.42 -25.26 -5.97
CA LEU A 488 -14.81 -24.90 -4.69
C LEU A 488 -15.73 -25.16 -3.48
N SER A 489 -16.95 -25.70 -3.68
CA SER A 489 -17.96 -25.87 -2.62
C SER A 489 -17.52 -26.79 -1.47
N LYS A 490 -16.50 -27.62 -1.69
CA LYS A 490 -15.94 -28.53 -0.66
C LYS A 490 -14.67 -27.97 0.00
N VAL A 491 -14.18 -26.81 -0.44
CA VAL A 491 -13.05 -26.13 0.17
C VAL A 491 -13.49 -25.43 1.44
N LEU A 492 -12.77 -25.61 2.54
CA LEU A 492 -13.00 -24.85 3.76
C LEU A 492 -12.13 -23.60 3.75
N PHE A 493 -12.73 -22.44 3.45
CA PHE A 493 -12.06 -21.17 3.50
C PHE A 493 -12.03 -20.61 4.93
N ILE A 494 -10.88 -20.16 5.37
CA ILE A 494 -10.68 -19.44 6.62
C ILE A 494 -9.92 -18.16 6.32
N ALA A 495 -10.52 -17.01 6.61
CA ALA A 495 -9.88 -15.72 6.45
C ALA A 495 -9.15 -15.31 7.74
N THR A 496 -8.08 -14.52 7.62
CA THR A 496 -7.46 -13.84 8.75
C THR A 496 -7.39 -12.34 8.50
N ALA A 497 -7.64 -11.54 9.54
CA ALA A 497 -7.58 -10.09 9.48
C ALA A 497 -6.94 -9.51 10.75
N ASN A 498 -6.31 -8.34 10.64
CA ASN A 498 -5.88 -7.59 11.80
C ASN A 498 -6.87 -6.48 12.15
N ASP A 499 -7.48 -5.86 11.14
CA ASP A 499 -8.47 -4.79 11.28
C ASP A 499 -9.70 -5.08 10.40
N LEU A 500 -10.89 -5.05 11.00
CA LEU A 500 -12.15 -5.26 10.29
C LEU A 500 -12.61 -4.03 9.49
N ASN A 501 -12.18 -2.82 9.89
CA ASN A 501 -12.66 -1.57 9.28
C ASN A 501 -12.20 -1.41 7.82
N THR A 502 -11.12 -2.09 7.43
CA THR A 502 -10.58 -2.02 6.08
C THR A 502 -11.19 -3.07 5.13
N ILE A 503 -11.96 -4.01 5.65
CA ILE A 503 -12.60 -5.07 4.87
C ILE A 503 -13.92 -4.54 4.28
N PRO A 504 -14.19 -4.76 2.98
CA PRO A 504 -15.47 -4.40 2.37
C PRO A 504 -16.65 -5.06 3.07
N ARG A 505 -17.71 -4.28 3.34
CA ARG A 505 -18.92 -4.80 4.00
C ARG A 505 -19.51 -6.04 3.34
N PRO A 506 -19.63 -6.15 2.00
CA PRO A 506 -20.15 -7.36 1.35
C PRO A 506 -19.36 -8.63 1.65
N LEU A 507 -18.04 -8.52 1.90
CA LEU A 507 -17.22 -9.66 2.36
C LEU A 507 -17.47 -9.97 3.84
N LEU A 508 -17.57 -8.94 4.69
CA LEU A 508 -17.86 -9.13 6.12
C LEU A 508 -19.20 -9.82 6.36
N ASP A 509 -20.24 -9.47 5.60
CA ASP A 509 -21.58 -10.05 5.72
C ASP A 509 -21.64 -11.57 5.44
N ARG A 510 -20.62 -12.11 4.76
CA ARG A 510 -20.48 -13.55 4.46
C ARG A 510 -19.58 -14.30 5.45
N MET A 511 -19.05 -13.60 6.45
CA MET A 511 -18.06 -14.14 7.37
C MET A 511 -18.62 -14.27 8.79
N GLU A 512 -18.33 -15.37 9.43
CA GLU A 512 -18.48 -15.53 10.86
C GLU A 512 -17.20 -14.98 11.55
N LEU A 513 -17.34 -13.88 12.26
CA LEU A 513 -16.23 -13.19 12.89
C LEU A 513 -15.88 -13.85 14.23
N ILE A 514 -14.65 -14.32 14.37
CA ILE A 514 -14.12 -14.88 15.62
C ILE A 514 -12.95 -14.03 16.07
N GLU A 515 -13.13 -13.35 17.20
CA GLU A 515 -12.08 -12.52 17.79
C GLU A 515 -10.99 -13.36 18.43
N VAL A 516 -9.76 -13.14 18.02
CA VAL A 516 -8.56 -13.72 18.63
C VAL A 516 -7.85 -12.61 19.40
N SER A 517 -8.14 -12.49 20.68
CA SER A 517 -7.55 -11.46 21.57
C SER A 517 -6.04 -11.66 21.74
N GLY A 518 -5.35 -10.61 22.20
CA GLY A 518 -3.94 -10.68 22.60
C GLY A 518 -3.72 -11.60 23.80
N TYR A 519 -2.47 -12.04 23.97
CA TYR A 519 -2.06 -12.85 25.11
C TYR A 519 -1.61 -12.00 26.28
N ILE A 520 -1.94 -12.45 27.47
CA ILE A 520 -1.40 -11.91 28.71
C ILE A 520 0.01 -12.45 28.99
N THR A 521 0.72 -11.82 29.91
CA THR A 521 2.10 -12.21 30.26
C THR A 521 2.22 -13.67 30.65
N GLU A 522 1.28 -14.17 31.43
CA GLU A 522 1.21 -15.57 31.91
C GLU A 522 1.00 -16.54 30.75
N GLU A 523 0.09 -16.19 29.81
CA GLU A 523 -0.14 -16.99 28.62
C GLU A 523 1.09 -16.98 27.70
N LYS A 524 1.75 -15.82 27.52
CA LYS A 524 3.00 -15.71 26.74
C LYS A 524 4.12 -16.56 27.34
N ILE A 525 4.23 -16.62 28.67
CA ILE A 525 5.21 -17.48 29.36
C ILE A 525 4.95 -18.95 29.05
N GLU A 526 3.69 -19.40 29.14
CA GLU A 526 3.35 -20.79 28.85
C GLU A 526 3.54 -21.14 27.36
N ILE A 527 3.15 -20.23 26.47
CA ILE A 527 3.40 -20.36 25.02
C ILE A 527 4.90 -20.44 24.73
N ALA A 528 5.69 -19.58 25.35
CA ALA A 528 7.15 -19.60 25.20
C ALA A 528 7.75 -20.94 25.62
N LYS A 529 7.35 -21.45 26.79
CA LYS A 529 7.85 -22.73 27.31
C LYS A 529 7.45 -23.94 26.47
N ARG A 530 6.17 -23.99 26.05
CA ARG A 530 5.61 -25.19 25.41
C ARG A 530 5.91 -25.23 23.91
N HIS A 531 5.99 -24.06 23.25
CA HIS A 531 6.03 -24.01 21.81
C HIS A 531 7.24 -23.25 21.23
N LEU A 532 7.49 -21.99 21.71
CA LEU A 532 8.52 -21.16 21.07
C LEU A 532 9.93 -21.65 21.37
N ILE A 533 10.25 -21.85 22.66
CA ILE A 533 11.62 -22.25 23.07
C ILE A 533 12.01 -23.61 22.49
N PRO A 534 11.19 -24.69 22.56
CA PRO A 534 11.53 -25.97 21.95
C PRO A 534 11.77 -25.87 20.45
N ARG A 535 10.91 -25.17 19.73
CA ARG A 535 11.04 -24.96 18.30
C ARG A 535 12.30 -24.16 17.93
N GLU A 536 12.61 -23.10 18.67
CA GLU A 536 13.79 -22.29 18.40
C GLU A 536 15.10 -23.00 18.80
N ILE A 537 15.07 -23.90 19.78
CA ILE A 537 16.21 -24.80 20.10
C ILE A 537 16.50 -25.72 18.91
N GLU A 538 15.47 -26.31 18.30
CA GLU A 538 15.59 -27.14 17.10
C GLU A 538 16.10 -26.31 15.91
N ASN A 539 15.53 -25.14 15.67
CA ASN A 539 15.93 -24.22 14.60
C ASN A 539 17.39 -23.77 14.72
N CYS A 540 17.91 -23.63 15.95
CA CYS A 540 19.30 -23.24 16.21
C CYS A 540 20.27 -24.46 16.26
N GLY A 541 19.77 -25.69 16.08
CA GLY A 541 20.57 -26.92 16.11
C GLY A 541 21.09 -27.28 17.51
N LEU A 542 20.48 -26.76 18.57
CA LEU A 542 20.84 -27.01 19.96
C LEU A 542 20.12 -28.24 20.56
N ASP A 543 19.25 -28.88 19.79
CA ASP A 543 18.50 -30.08 20.18
C ASP A 543 19.34 -31.35 20.24
N LYS A 544 20.45 -31.38 19.50
CA LYS A 544 21.37 -32.53 19.39
C LYS A 544 22.39 -32.63 20.53
N ASN A 545 22.48 -31.61 21.37
CA ASN A 545 23.37 -31.56 22.52
C ASN A 545 22.76 -32.29 23.71
N GLU A 546 23.59 -32.97 24.49
CA GLU A 546 23.15 -33.67 25.73
C GLU A 546 22.50 -32.70 26.71
N GLU A 547 22.98 -31.45 26.75
CA GLU A 547 22.51 -30.38 27.63
C GLU A 547 21.82 -29.28 26.82
N LYS A 548 20.48 -29.20 26.92
CA LYS A 548 19.65 -28.23 26.22
C LYS A 548 19.48 -26.94 27.04
N PRO A 549 19.62 -25.77 26.43
CA PRO A 549 19.39 -24.51 27.14
C PRO A 549 17.94 -24.41 27.65
N THR A 550 17.78 -24.06 28.92
CA THR A 550 16.48 -23.91 29.58
C THR A 550 16.31 -22.50 30.10
N PHE A 551 15.13 -21.90 29.90
CA PHE A 551 14.81 -20.58 30.43
C PHE A 551 13.98 -20.70 31.71
N THR A 552 14.39 -19.97 32.75
CA THR A 552 13.58 -19.87 33.95
C THR A 552 12.32 -19.03 33.67
N LYS A 553 11.24 -19.23 34.43
CA LYS A 553 10.01 -18.43 34.35
C LYS A 553 10.32 -16.94 34.44
N ALA A 554 11.14 -16.53 35.38
CA ALA A 554 11.52 -15.12 35.59
C ALA A 554 12.36 -14.56 34.42
N ALA A 555 13.16 -15.38 33.71
CA ALA A 555 13.88 -14.94 32.53
C ALA A 555 12.94 -14.69 31.36
N ILE A 556 11.96 -15.55 31.14
CA ILE A 556 10.93 -15.36 30.10
C ILE A 556 10.10 -14.13 30.42
N GLU A 557 9.66 -13.95 31.65
CA GLU A 557 8.92 -12.78 32.12
C GLU A 557 9.72 -11.50 31.86
N ARG A 558 11.02 -11.47 32.19
CA ARG A 558 11.91 -10.34 31.90
C ARG A 558 12.00 -10.04 30.40
N ILE A 559 12.08 -11.05 29.52
CA ILE A 559 12.06 -10.86 28.07
C ILE A 559 10.74 -10.22 27.64
N ILE A 560 9.62 -10.73 28.12
CA ILE A 560 8.29 -10.23 27.78
C ILE A 560 8.11 -8.77 28.19
N GLU A 561 8.47 -8.42 29.43
CA GLU A 561 8.23 -7.10 30.01
C GLU A 561 9.22 -6.04 29.54
N GLN A 562 10.49 -6.41 29.30
CA GLN A 562 11.56 -5.44 29.08
C GLN A 562 12.11 -5.43 27.65
N TYR A 563 11.83 -6.48 26.85
CA TYR A 563 12.37 -6.59 25.49
C TYR A 563 11.29 -6.74 24.40
N THR A 564 10.01 -6.83 24.79
CA THR A 564 8.90 -6.90 23.84
C THR A 564 7.78 -5.94 24.24
N ARG A 565 7.12 -5.37 23.21
CA ARG A 565 5.89 -4.57 23.33
C ARG A 565 4.94 -5.01 22.22
N GLU A 566 4.15 -6.03 22.48
CA GLU A 566 3.22 -6.62 21.52
C GLU A 566 2.07 -7.36 22.21
N SER A 567 0.92 -7.45 21.55
CA SER A 567 -0.22 -8.27 22.00
C SER A 567 0.00 -9.76 21.76
N GLY A 568 0.71 -10.10 20.69
CA GLY A 568 1.05 -11.47 20.31
C GLY A 568 2.35 -11.97 20.93
N VAL A 569 2.99 -12.90 20.22
CA VAL A 569 4.26 -13.54 20.64
C VAL A 569 5.35 -13.48 19.54
N ARG A 570 5.16 -12.67 18.49
CA ARG A 570 6.09 -12.62 17.35
C ARG A 570 7.43 -11.95 17.69
N GLN A 571 7.40 -10.88 18.50
CA GLN A 571 8.63 -10.25 18.98
C GLN A 571 9.29 -11.13 20.04
N LEU A 572 8.49 -11.76 20.92
CA LEU A 572 8.99 -12.72 21.90
C LEU A 572 9.75 -13.85 21.22
N GLU A 573 9.20 -14.44 20.15
CA GLU A 573 9.87 -15.44 19.34
C GLU A 573 11.22 -14.93 18.80
N LYS A 574 11.24 -13.72 18.23
CA LYS A 574 12.47 -13.10 17.72
C LYS A 574 13.51 -12.89 18.82
N GLN A 575 13.11 -12.49 20.03
CA GLN A 575 14.05 -12.28 21.12
C GLN A 575 14.58 -13.61 21.66
N VAL A 576 13.74 -14.64 21.80
CA VAL A 576 14.14 -15.99 22.16
C VAL A 576 15.12 -16.55 21.13
N ASN A 577 14.81 -16.43 19.84
CA ASN A 577 15.72 -16.84 18.74
C ASN A 577 17.06 -16.08 18.82
N LYS A 578 17.04 -14.77 19.07
CA LYS A 578 18.26 -13.97 19.21
C LYS A 578 19.12 -14.46 20.38
N ALA A 579 18.50 -14.77 21.52
CA ALA A 579 19.20 -15.31 22.69
C ALA A 579 19.81 -16.68 22.39
N LEU A 580 19.04 -17.59 21.78
CA LEU A 580 19.49 -18.94 21.43
C LEU A 580 20.60 -18.92 20.38
N ARG A 581 20.53 -18.03 19.38
CA ARG A 581 21.63 -17.86 18.41
C ARG A 581 22.94 -17.40 19.06
N LYS A 582 22.88 -16.51 20.06
CA LYS A 582 24.08 -16.13 20.82
C LYS A 582 24.62 -17.27 21.66
N ILE A 583 23.75 -18.11 22.21
CA ILE A 583 24.14 -19.32 22.93
C ILE A 583 24.81 -20.32 21.95
N ALA A 584 24.21 -20.55 20.79
CA ALA A 584 24.77 -21.40 19.74
C ALA A 584 26.13 -20.89 19.29
N TYR A 585 26.29 -19.57 19.09
CA TYR A 585 27.56 -18.96 18.74
C TYR A 585 28.65 -19.20 19.80
N LYS A 586 28.31 -19.00 21.10
CA LYS A 586 29.25 -19.24 22.21
C LYS A 586 29.65 -20.72 22.29
N LYS A 587 28.68 -21.67 22.16
CA LYS A 587 28.94 -23.11 22.13
C LYS A 587 29.84 -23.51 20.95
N ALA A 588 29.65 -22.89 19.79
CA ALA A 588 30.51 -23.13 18.61
C ALA A 588 31.95 -22.61 18.77
N LEU A 589 32.19 -21.71 19.71
CA LEU A 589 33.52 -21.21 20.10
C LEU A 589 34.10 -21.94 21.32
N ASP A 590 33.52 -23.07 21.73
CA ASP A 590 33.89 -23.86 22.92
C ASP A 590 33.97 -23.01 24.22
N SER A 591 33.12 -21.91 24.28
CA SER A 591 33.05 -21.06 25.45
C SER A 591 32.05 -21.63 26.46
N GLU A 592 32.33 -21.49 27.75
CA GLU A 592 31.40 -21.87 28.81
C GLU A 592 30.07 -21.13 28.66
N VAL A 593 28.98 -21.85 28.63
CA VAL A 593 27.62 -21.32 28.54
C VAL A 593 26.76 -21.93 29.65
N ASN A 594 26.14 -21.05 30.42
CA ASN A 594 25.13 -21.47 31.40
C ASN A 594 23.91 -22.03 30.67
N GLU A 595 23.56 -23.27 30.93
CA GLU A 595 22.40 -23.92 30.33
C GLU A 595 21.09 -23.47 30.93
N LYS A 596 21.10 -23.05 32.17
CA LYS A 596 19.95 -22.50 32.89
C LYS A 596 19.98 -20.97 32.82
N ILE A 597 19.24 -20.41 31.84
CA ILE A 597 19.18 -18.98 31.63
C ILE A 597 18.30 -18.31 32.69
N THR A 598 18.92 -17.46 33.46
CA THR A 598 18.30 -16.67 34.55
C THR A 598 18.05 -15.22 34.07
N PRO A 599 17.29 -14.39 34.80
CA PRO A 599 17.09 -12.99 34.45
C PRO A 599 18.39 -12.19 34.24
N ASN A 600 19.43 -12.50 35.03
CA ASN A 600 20.71 -11.76 34.97
C ASN A 600 21.46 -12.00 33.65
N GLU A 601 21.29 -13.17 33.03
CA GLU A 601 21.94 -13.54 31.77
C GLU A 601 21.26 -12.90 30.56
N ILE A 602 19.99 -12.53 30.67
CA ILE A 602 19.22 -11.93 29.58
C ILE A 602 19.88 -10.67 29.04
N GLU A 603 20.39 -9.81 29.90
CA GLU A 603 21.07 -8.58 29.49
C GLU A 603 22.35 -8.87 28.70
N GLY A 604 23.12 -9.88 29.09
CA GLY A 604 24.29 -10.37 28.36
C GLY A 604 23.96 -10.95 26.97
N LEU A 605 22.77 -11.57 26.84
CA LEU A 605 22.29 -12.18 25.59
C LEU A 605 21.58 -11.17 24.68
N LEU A 606 20.76 -10.30 25.19
CA LEU A 606 19.89 -9.41 24.39
C LEU A 606 20.39 -7.97 24.31
N GLY A 607 21.28 -7.57 25.25
CA GLY A 607 21.73 -6.18 25.45
C GLY A 607 20.88 -5.48 26.50
N LYS A 608 21.10 -4.15 26.67
CA LYS A 608 20.31 -3.34 27.59
C LYS A 608 18.84 -3.38 27.25
N ALA A 609 18.00 -3.44 28.30
CA ALA A 609 16.55 -3.48 28.15
C ALA A 609 16.05 -2.17 27.51
N PRO A 610 15.31 -2.25 26.38
CA PRO A 610 14.78 -1.05 25.72
C PRO A 610 13.54 -0.49 26.44
N PHE A 611 12.86 -1.29 27.26
CA PHE A 611 11.65 -0.89 27.97
C PHE A 611 11.85 -1.02 29.48
N TYR A 612 11.30 -0.05 30.22
CA TYR A 612 11.23 -0.11 31.65
C TYR A 612 9.84 -0.59 32.08
N ARG A 613 9.76 -1.22 33.24
CA ARG A 613 8.49 -1.64 33.81
C ARG A 613 7.71 -0.42 34.27
N ASP A 614 6.45 -0.32 33.87
CA ASP A 614 5.53 0.67 34.44
C ASP A 614 5.25 0.29 35.90
N ILE A 615 5.66 1.16 36.78
CA ILE A 615 5.47 0.98 38.26
C ILE A 615 4.61 2.14 38.74
N TYR A 616 3.64 1.84 39.58
CA TYR A 616 2.86 2.87 40.28
C TYR A 616 3.79 3.85 41.02
N GLN A 617 3.65 5.14 40.73
CA GLN A 617 4.58 6.18 41.25
C GLN A 617 4.17 6.73 42.61
N GLY A 618 3.10 6.23 43.22
CA GLY A 618 2.60 6.75 44.49
C GLY A 618 1.56 7.87 44.33
N ASN A 619 1.21 8.50 45.46
CA ASN A 619 0.18 9.53 45.54
C ASN A 619 0.63 10.81 46.24
N SER A 620 1.92 11.13 46.21
CA SER A 620 2.51 12.25 46.97
C SER A 620 2.10 13.63 46.46
N TYR A 621 1.63 13.71 45.22
CA TYR A 621 1.27 14.97 44.54
C TYR A 621 -0.22 15.07 44.29
N ALA A 622 -0.80 16.26 44.51
CA ALA A 622 -2.15 16.56 44.07
C ALA A 622 -2.24 16.61 42.53
N GLY A 623 -3.36 16.23 41.99
CA GLY A 623 -3.59 16.27 40.53
C GLY A 623 -2.93 15.12 39.77
N VAL A 624 -2.31 14.14 40.41
CA VAL A 624 -1.75 12.96 39.76
C VAL A 624 -2.64 11.75 40.00
N VAL A 625 -3.20 11.20 38.94
CA VAL A 625 -4.13 10.07 39.00
C VAL A 625 -3.74 9.01 37.97
N THR A 626 -3.84 7.75 38.37
CA THR A 626 -3.57 6.62 37.50
C THR A 626 -4.83 6.18 36.78
N GLY A 627 -4.78 6.21 35.44
CA GLY A 627 -5.79 5.64 34.58
C GLY A 627 -5.33 4.32 33.95
N LEU A 628 -6.25 3.67 33.26
CA LEU A 628 -6.01 2.42 32.55
C LEU A 628 -6.32 2.63 31.07
N ALA A 629 -5.32 2.38 30.22
CA ALA A 629 -5.42 2.41 28.78
C ALA A 629 -5.38 1.02 28.18
N TRP A 630 -5.99 0.88 27.01
CA TRP A 630 -5.84 -0.27 26.15
C TRP A 630 -5.27 0.19 24.82
N THR A 631 -4.25 -0.51 24.35
CA THR A 631 -3.55 -0.24 23.07
C THR A 631 -3.50 -1.52 22.25
N SER A 632 -3.12 -1.39 20.98
CA SER A 632 -2.89 -2.54 20.09
C SER A 632 -1.81 -3.51 20.60
N VAL A 633 -1.03 -3.12 21.60
CA VAL A 633 0.04 -3.93 22.22
C VAL A 633 -0.35 -4.51 23.59
N GLY A 634 -1.53 -4.16 24.11
CA GLY A 634 -2.06 -4.64 25.39
C GLY A 634 -2.51 -3.51 26.29
N GLY A 635 -2.78 -3.84 27.57
CA GLY A 635 -3.13 -2.85 28.57
C GLY A 635 -1.89 -2.16 29.16
N GLU A 636 -2.00 -0.87 29.43
CA GLU A 636 -0.97 -0.02 30.04
C GLU A 636 -1.59 0.84 31.15
N ILE A 637 -0.79 1.20 32.17
CA ILE A 637 -1.19 2.24 33.10
C ILE A 637 -0.87 3.61 32.49
N LEU A 638 -1.66 4.59 32.85
CA LEU A 638 -1.60 5.93 32.30
C LEU A 638 -1.62 6.94 33.44
N PHE A 639 -0.62 7.80 33.53
CA PHE A 639 -0.64 8.88 34.51
C PHE A 639 -1.31 10.11 33.88
N ILE A 640 -2.22 10.71 34.64
CA ILE A 640 -2.84 11.98 34.29
C ILE A 640 -2.42 12.99 35.36
N GLU A 641 -1.74 14.02 34.91
CA GLU A 641 -1.19 15.06 35.76
C GLU A 641 -1.90 16.38 35.47
N THR A 642 -2.59 16.93 36.46
CA THR A 642 -3.22 18.24 36.39
C THR A 642 -2.43 19.24 37.24
N SER A 643 -1.99 20.32 36.63
CA SER A 643 -1.31 21.43 37.26
C SER A 643 -2.07 22.72 37.11
N LEU A 644 -1.99 23.58 38.10
CA LEU A 644 -2.63 24.88 38.13
C LEU A 644 -1.57 25.98 38.07
N SER A 645 -1.72 26.96 37.19
CA SER A 645 -0.84 28.10 37.08
C SER A 645 -1.63 29.42 37.14
N LYS A 646 -1.10 30.45 37.80
CA LYS A 646 -1.77 31.76 37.85
C LYS A 646 -1.95 32.31 36.44
N GLY A 647 -3.19 32.73 36.14
CA GLY A 647 -3.54 33.29 34.84
C GLY A 647 -5.01 33.72 34.80
N LYS A 648 -5.33 34.75 34.03
CA LYS A 648 -6.70 35.33 33.96
C LYS A 648 -7.48 34.89 32.72
N THR A 649 -7.11 33.77 32.09
CA THR A 649 -7.64 33.44 30.72
C THR A 649 -8.57 32.23 30.69
N ASP A 650 -8.91 31.61 31.82
CA ASP A 650 -9.70 30.35 31.86
C ASP A 650 -9.25 29.34 30.77
N LYS A 651 -7.92 29.22 30.61
CA LYS A 651 -7.33 28.42 29.55
C LYS A 651 -7.07 27.00 30.00
N LEU A 652 -7.65 26.02 29.28
CA LEU A 652 -7.27 24.62 29.36
C LEU A 652 -6.13 24.36 28.38
N THR A 653 -5.00 23.88 28.89
CA THR A 653 -3.87 23.42 28.07
C THR A 653 -3.79 21.89 28.18
N LEU A 654 -3.72 21.22 27.04
CA LEU A 654 -3.61 19.77 26.94
C LEU A 654 -2.29 19.40 26.27
N THR A 655 -1.52 18.52 26.90
CA THR A 655 -0.24 18.04 26.33
C THR A 655 -0.09 16.52 26.53
N GLY A 656 0.75 15.86 25.73
CA GLY A 656 1.01 14.41 25.83
C GLY A 656 0.59 13.62 24.59
N ASN A 657 0.50 14.26 23.42
CA ASN A 657 0.11 13.63 22.14
C ASN A 657 -1.27 12.97 22.19
N LEU A 658 -2.27 13.77 22.63
CA LEU A 658 -3.65 13.34 22.80
C LEU A 658 -4.40 13.41 21.47
N GLY A 659 -5.14 12.38 21.14
CA GLY A 659 -6.10 12.36 20.04
C GLY A 659 -7.34 13.22 20.34
N ASP A 660 -8.18 13.40 19.32
CA ASP A 660 -9.31 14.35 19.42
C ASP A 660 -10.40 13.87 20.40
N VAL A 661 -10.66 12.57 20.46
CA VAL A 661 -11.63 11.99 21.42
C VAL A 661 -11.18 12.20 22.86
N MET A 662 -9.89 12.03 23.14
CA MET A 662 -9.36 12.25 24.48
C MET A 662 -9.33 13.73 24.86
N LYS A 663 -9.08 14.65 23.92
CA LYS A 663 -9.21 16.09 24.13
C LYS A 663 -10.63 16.49 24.46
N GLU A 664 -11.61 15.98 23.72
CA GLU A 664 -13.03 16.19 23.99
C GLU A 664 -13.43 15.67 25.38
N SER A 665 -12.97 14.47 25.76
CA SER A 665 -13.19 13.90 27.08
C SER A 665 -12.61 14.79 28.19
N ALA A 666 -11.46 15.43 27.98
CA ALA A 666 -10.87 16.36 28.92
C ALA A 666 -11.70 17.63 29.10
N VAL A 667 -12.28 18.16 28.01
CA VAL A 667 -13.17 19.31 28.05
C VAL A 667 -14.45 18.95 28.81
N ILE A 668 -15.06 17.81 28.51
CA ILE A 668 -16.27 17.32 29.22
C ILE A 668 -16.00 17.17 30.71
N ALA A 669 -14.84 16.58 31.07
CA ALA A 669 -14.43 16.41 32.47
C ALA A 669 -14.28 17.76 33.20
N LEU A 670 -13.65 18.75 32.56
CA LEU A 670 -13.49 20.09 33.12
C LEU A 670 -14.84 20.78 33.31
N GLU A 671 -15.70 20.77 32.29
CA GLU A 671 -17.02 21.41 32.37
C GLU A 671 -17.92 20.76 33.46
N TYR A 672 -17.82 19.43 33.62
CA TYR A 672 -18.50 18.73 34.73
C TYR A 672 -17.98 19.20 36.09
N VAL A 673 -16.64 19.30 36.25
CA VAL A 673 -16.04 19.79 37.51
C VAL A 673 -16.45 21.23 37.81
N LYS A 674 -16.45 22.13 36.78
CA LYS A 674 -16.92 23.51 36.94
C LYS A 674 -18.38 23.57 37.41
N ALA A 675 -19.23 22.76 36.79
CA ALA A 675 -20.67 22.73 37.12
C ALA A 675 -20.96 22.16 38.55
N HIS A 676 -20.04 21.41 39.11
CA HIS A 676 -20.21 20.74 40.40
C HIS A 676 -19.14 21.12 41.45
N ILE A 677 -18.49 22.28 41.26
CA ILE A 677 -17.37 22.75 42.06
C ILE A 677 -17.72 22.87 43.57
N ASP A 678 -18.97 23.25 43.86
CA ASP A 678 -19.47 23.38 45.23
C ASP A 678 -19.41 22.06 45.99
N THR A 679 -19.59 20.93 45.32
CA THR A 679 -19.49 19.59 45.96
C THR A 679 -18.06 19.25 46.40
N LEU A 680 -17.06 19.92 45.82
CA LEU A 680 -15.65 19.81 46.20
C LEU A 680 -15.25 20.82 47.27
N GLY A 681 -16.15 21.73 47.67
CA GLY A 681 -15.88 22.78 48.66
C GLY A 681 -14.91 23.86 48.17
N VAL A 682 -14.81 24.07 46.88
CA VAL A 682 -13.88 25.01 46.21
C VAL A 682 -14.68 26.17 45.61
N ASP A 683 -14.19 27.38 45.76
CA ASP A 683 -14.82 28.57 45.19
C ASP A 683 -14.64 28.61 43.65
N TYR A 684 -15.71 28.80 42.87
CA TYR A 684 -15.73 28.79 41.39
C TYR A 684 -14.81 29.87 40.84
N ARG A 685 -14.53 30.97 41.56
CA ARG A 685 -13.66 32.08 41.13
C ARG A 685 -12.22 31.65 40.89
N ILE A 686 -11.86 30.44 41.33
CA ILE A 686 -10.52 29.85 41.04
C ILE A 686 -10.24 29.80 39.54
N PHE A 687 -11.26 29.51 38.71
CA PHE A 687 -11.09 29.46 37.28
C PHE A 687 -10.82 30.82 36.61
N ASN A 688 -11.18 31.92 37.26
CA ASN A 688 -10.88 33.27 36.78
C ASN A 688 -9.42 33.67 37.01
N ASN A 689 -8.73 33.03 37.95
CA ASN A 689 -7.39 33.40 38.39
C ASN A 689 -6.32 32.32 38.15
N TRP A 690 -6.73 31.12 37.70
CA TRP A 690 -5.87 29.99 37.47
C TRP A 690 -6.20 29.29 36.18
N ASN A 691 -5.16 29.02 35.37
CA ASN A 691 -5.26 28.20 34.18
C ASN A 691 -5.00 26.74 34.52
N LEU A 692 -5.69 25.83 33.85
CA LEU A 692 -5.45 24.38 33.98
C LEU A 692 -4.53 23.90 32.89
N HIS A 693 -3.60 23.03 33.29
CA HIS A 693 -2.78 22.28 32.36
C HIS A 693 -2.89 20.80 32.73
N ILE A 694 -3.38 20.00 31.79
CA ILE A 694 -3.44 18.55 31.89
C ILE A 694 -2.35 17.97 30.99
N HIS A 695 -1.47 17.21 31.62
CA HIS A 695 -0.39 16.52 30.92
C HIS A 695 -0.56 15.00 31.08
N VAL A 696 -0.38 14.28 29.98
CA VAL A 696 -0.30 12.83 30.00
C VAL A 696 1.09 12.43 29.54
N PRO A 697 1.98 11.99 30.43
CA PRO A 697 3.36 11.61 30.13
C PRO A 697 3.49 10.62 28.98
N GLU A 698 4.72 10.43 28.46
CA GLU A 698 5.04 9.59 27.29
C GLU A 698 4.45 10.11 25.95
N GLY A 699 4.75 11.37 25.63
CA GLY A 699 4.28 12.04 24.39
C GLY A 699 4.70 11.39 23.07
N ALA A 700 5.63 10.43 23.11
CA ALA A 700 6.03 9.67 21.91
C ALA A 700 4.94 8.67 21.45
N THR A 701 4.04 8.25 22.35
CA THR A 701 2.94 7.32 22.04
C THR A 701 1.64 8.10 21.90
N PRO A 702 0.95 8.06 20.75
CA PRO A 702 -0.36 8.66 20.61
C PRO A 702 -1.37 8.01 21.58
N LYS A 703 -2.20 8.85 22.24
CA LYS A 703 -3.22 8.40 23.17
C LYS A 703 -4.56 8.96 22.75
N ASP A 704 -5.53 8.09 22.55
CA ASP A 704 -6.88 8.49 22.18
C ASP A 704 -7.93 7.60 22.85
N GLY A 705 -9.15 8.15 22.99
CA GLY A 705 -10.29 7.44 23.53
C GLY A 705 -10.95 8.10 24.74
N PRO A 706 -12.26 7.83 24.98
CA PRO A 706 -13.04 8.47 26.02
C PRO A 706 -12.84 7.87 27.41
N SER A 707 -12.15 6.72 27.53
CA SER A 707 -12.07 5.91 28.76
C SER A 707 -11.27 6.52 29.91
N ALA A 708 -10.61 7.66 29.68
CA ALA A 708 -9.89 8.41 30.70
C ALA A 708 -10.75 9.49 31.39
N GLY A 709 -12.03 9.64 31.03
CA GLY A 709 -12.89 10.74 31.50
C GLY A 709 -12.98 10.86 33.01
N ILE A 710 -13.26 9.77 33.71
CA ILE A 710 -13.31 9.79 35.18
C ILE A 710 -11.93 10.03 35.82
N THR A 711 -10.87 9.58 35.17
CA THR A 711 -9.50 9.80 35.64
C THR A 711 -9.11 11.28 35.53
N ILE A 712 -9.46 11.93 34.43
CA ILE A 712 -9.22 13.35 34.18
C ILE A 712 -10.04 14.18 35.16
N ALA A 713 -11.34 13.87 35.36
CA ALA A 713 -12.20 14.58 36.31
C ALA A 713 -11.66 14.47 37.73
N THR A 714 -11.15 13.29 38.13
CA THR A 714 -10.57 13.08 39.45
C THR A 714 -9.23 13.79 39.59
N SER A 715 -8.41 13.85 38.55
CA SER A 715 -7.15 14.58 38.53
C SER A 715 -7.39 16.10 38.70
N ILE A 716 -8.38 16.66 38.03
CA ILE A 716 -8.76 18.06 38.17
C ILE A 716 -9.29 18.30 39.61
N ALA A 717 -10.18 17.44 40.12
CA ALA A 717 -10.72 17.55 41.47
C ALA A 717 -9.63 17.47 42.56
N SER A 718 -8.66 16.56 42.42
CA SER A 718 -7.51 16.45 43.32
C SER A 718 -6.63 17.70 43.28
N ALA A 719 -6.35 18.23 42.07
CA ALA A 719 -5.57 19.45 41.90
C ALA A 719 -6.23 20.67 42.52
N LEU A 720 -7.55 20.81 42.37
CA LEU A 720 -8.31 21.93 42.91
C LEU A 720 -8.46 21.86 44.45
N THR A 721 -8.66 20.65 44.99
CA THR A 721 -8.84 20.44 46.42
C THR A 721 -7.53 20.22 47.19
N GLN A 722 -6.41 20.01 46.47
CA GLN A 722 -5.09 19.61 47.01
C GLN A 722 -5.13 18.31 47.83
N ARG A 723 -6.18 17.48 47.65
CA ARG A 723 -6.39 16.21 48.31
C ARG A 723 -5.63 15.10 47.61
N LYS A 724 -5.00 14.20 48.40
CA LYS A 724 -4.31 13.03 47.86
C LYS A 724 -5.32 12.03 47.26
N VAL A 725 -4.95 11.41 46.18
CA VAL A 725 -5.70 10.28 45.62
C VAL A 725 -5.31 9.00 46.37
N ARG A 726 -6.24 8.07 46.59
CA ARG A 726 -6.02 6.80 47.30
C ARG A 726 -4.87 6.03 46.66
N LYS A 727 -3.99 5.47 47.48
CA LYS A 727 -2.81 4.69 47.04
C LYS A 727 -3.25 3.45 46.25
N ASN A 728 -2.40 3.02 45.32
CA ASN A 728 -2.59 1.80 44.54
C ASN A 728 -3.96 1.69 43.86
N THR A 729 -4.56 2.84 43.54
CA THR A 729 -5.85 2.93 42.85
C THR A 729 -5.66 3.38 41.42
N ALA A 730 -6.32 2.67 40.50
CA ALA A 730 -6.45 3.11 39.10
C ALA A 730 -7.92 3.17 38.72
N MET A 731 -8.24 3.92 37.66
CA MET A 731 -9.61 4.06 37.22
C MET A 731 -9.74 4.09 35.70
N THR A 732 -10.93 3.69 35.22
CA THR A 732 -11.29 3.74 33.81
C THR A 732 -12.80 3.89 33.68
N GLY A 733 -13.21 4.81 32.83
CA GLY A 733 -14.63 5.10 32.57
C GLY A 733 -14.78 6.36 31.72
N GLU A 734 -15.76 6.35 30.84
CA GLU A 734 -16.17 7.52 30.10
C GLU A 734 -17.09 8.36 30.97
N ILE A 735 -17.01 9.69 30.87
CA ILE A 735 -17.83 10.64 31.59
C ILE A 735 -18.80 11.35 30.66
N THR A 736 -20.03 11.56 31.10
CA THR A 736 -21.00 12.46 30.43
C THR A 736 -21.06 13.81 31.12
N LEU A 737 -21.60 14.83 30.43
CA LEU A 737 -21.84 16.17 31.01
C LEU A 737 -22.74 16.14 32.27
N ARG A 738 -23.55 15.09 32.47
CA ARG A 738 -24.38 14.88 33.67
C ARG A 738 -23.66 14.11 34.78
N GLY A 739 -22.41 13.73 34.55
CA GLY A 739 -21.59 12.98 35.48
C GLY A 739 -21.87 11.48 35.57
N LYS A 740 -22.69 10.94 34.63
CA LYS A 740 -22.86 9.50 34.54
C LYS A 740 -21.58 8.87 34.01
N VAL A 741 -21.17 7.76 34.60
CA VAL A 741 -20.05 6.96 34.15
C VAL A 741 -20.56 5.89 33.20
N LEU A 742 -19.97 5.83 31.99
CA LEU A 742 -20.32 4.87 30.95
C LEU A 742 -19.30 3.73 30.87
N PRO A 743 -19.72 2.54 30.41
CA PRO A 743 -18.85 1.39 30.28
C PRO A 743 -17.81 1.58 29.17
N VAL A 744 -16.67 0.93 29.34
CA VAL A 744 -15.52 1.03 28.43
C VAL A 744 -15.01 -0.35 28.03
N GLY A 745 -14.32 -0.44 26.88
CA GLY A 745 -13.75 -1.69 26.38
C GLY A 745 -12.34 -1.99 26.89
N GLY A 746 -11.82 -3.18 26.51
CA GLY A 746 -10.46 -3.60 26.87
C GLY A 746 -10.27 -3.89 28.37
N ILE A 747 -11.31 -4.33 29.06
CA ILE A 747 -11.32 -4.50 30.52
C ILE A 747 -10.30 -5.55 30.95
N LYS A 748 -10.20 -6.68 30.28
CA LYS A 748 -9.24 -7.74 30.63
C LYS A 748 -7.80 -7.22 30.58
N GLU A 749 -7.44 -6.54 29.54
CA GLU A 749 -6.10 -5.98 29.33
C GLU A 749 -5.78 -4.89 30.36
N LYS A 750 -6.74 -4.01 30.65
CA LYS A 750 -6.62 -2.95 31.65
C LYS A 750 -6.38 -3.50 33.06
N ILE A 751 -7.13 -4.51 33.45
CA ILE A 751 -6.97 -5.15 34.77
C ILE A 751 -5.59 -5.79 34.92
N LEU A 752 -5.14 -6.47 33.87
CA LEU A 752 -3.84 -7.12 33.89
C LEU A 752 -2.69 -6.11 33.93
N ALA A 753 -2.84 -4.97 33.25
CA ALA A 753 -1.90 -3.86 33.38
C ALA A 753 -1.86 -3.29 34.80
N ALA A 754 -3.02 -3.04 35.37
CA ALA A 754 -3.15 -2.57 36.74
C ALA A 754 -2.46 -3.54 37.75
N LYS A 755 -2.74 -4.83 37.61
CA LYS A 755 -2.13 -5.88 38.45
C LYS A 755 -0.60 -5.93 38.33
N ARG A 756 -0.06 -5.83 37.10
CA ARG A 756 1.41 -5.76 36.85
C ARG A 756 2.05 -4.53 37.50
N ALA A 757 1.34 -3.41 37.49
CA ALA A 757 1.80 -2.15 38.09
C ALA A 757 1.67 -2.12 39.62
N GLY A 758 1.12 -3.17 40.26
CA GLY A 758 0.92 -3.25 41.68
C GLY A 758 -0.33 -2.50 42.21
N ILE A 759 -1.29 -2.19 41.30
CA ILE A 759 -2.58 -1.61 41.66
C ILE A 759 -3.44 -2.68 42.32
N THR A 760 -4.06 -2.31 43.42
CA THR A 760 -4.94 -3.19 44.24
C THR A 760 -6.41 -2.83 44.08
N ASP A 761 -6.72 -1.59 43.75
CA ASP A 761 -8.08 -1.04 43.67
C ASP A 761 -8.36 -0.47 42.28
N ILE A 762 -9.43 -0.92 41.64
CA ILE A 762 -9.84 -0.44 40.33
C ILE A 762 -11.25 0.13 40.37
N VAL A 763 -11.39 1.41 40.01
CA VAL A 763 -12.70 2.10 39.90
C VAL A 763 -13.17 2.06 38.45
N MET A 764 -14.41 1.61 38.22
CA MET A 764 -14.98 1.50 36.87
C MET A 764 -16.50 1.59 36.89
N CYS A 765 -17.08 1.72 35.69
CA CYS A 765 -18.51 1.74 35.47
C CYS A 765 -19.16 0.45 35.99
N GLN A 766 -20.36 0.58 36.60
CA GLN A 766 -21.14 -0.57 37.06
C GLN A 766 -21.49 -1.54 35.94
N ASP A 767 -21.75 -1.04 34.72
CA ASP A 767 -22.09 -1.87 33.56
C ASP A 767 -20.93 -2.75 33.09
N ASN A 768 -19.68 -2.46 33.48
CA ASN A 768 -18.52 -3.31 33.19
C ASN A 768 -18.40 -4.53 34.15
N ARG A 769 -19.31 -4.68 35.12
CA ARG A 769 -19.33 -5.83 36.00
C ARG A 769 -19.43 -7.17 35.26
N LYS A 770 -20.23 -7.20 34.20
CA LYS A 770 -20.34 -8.36 33.30
C LYS A 770 -19.02 -8.79 32.69
N ASP A 771 -18.20 -7.79 32.27
CA ASP A 771 -16.89 -8.05 31.66
C ASP A 771 -15.91 -8.64 32.68
N ILE A 772 -16.03 -8.22 33.95
CA ILE A 772 -15.23 -8.75 35.08
C ILE A 772 -15.61 -10.20 35.41
N GLU A 773 -16.89 -10.52 35.38
CA GLU A 773 -17.39 -11.87 35.65
C GLU A 773 -16.91 -12.88 34.64
N GLU A 774 -16.69 -12.47 33.39
CA GLU A 774 -16.13 -13.32 32.33
C GLU A 774 -14.62 -13.58 32.47
N ILE A 775 -13.89 -12.78 33.25
CA ILE A 775 -12.45 -12.95 33.47
C ILE A 775 -12.20 -14.07 34.48
N PRO A 776 -11.38 -15.07 34.16
CA PRO A 776 -11.05 -16.15 35.10
C PRO A 776 -10.55 -15.63 36.46
N GLU A 777 -10.96 -16.28 37.54
CA GLU A 777 -10.68 -15.87 38.93
C GLU A 777 -9.18 -15.67 39.23
N MET A 778 -8.34 -16.50 38.64
CA MET A 778 -6.88 -16.41 38.78
C MET A 778 -6.31 -15.02 38.36
N TYR A 779 -6.97 -14.33 37.45
CA TYR A 779 -6.57 -13.00 37.00
C TYR A 779 -7.15 -11.87 37.83
N ARG A 780 -8.33 -12.10 38.47
CA ARG A 780 -9.01 -11.16 39.35
C ARG A 780 -8.43 -11.14 40.77
N LYS A 781 -7.81 -12.24 41.17
CA LYS A 781 -7.28 -12.40 42.52
C LYS A 781 -6.24 -11.33 42.87
N GLY A 782 -6.44 -10.62 44.00
CA GLY A 782 -5.54 -9.57 44.49
C GLY A 782 -5.88 -8.16 43.97
N VAL A 783 -7.00 -7.99 43.28
CA VAL A 783 -7.56 -6.70 42.86
C VAL A 783 -8.97 -6.57 43.37
N GLU A 784 -9.31 -5.43 43.95
CA GLU A 784 -10.65 -5.06 44.39
C GLU A 784 -11.29 -4.14 43.35
N PHE A 785 -12.55 -4.43 42.97
CA PHE A 785 -13.29 -3.70 41.96
C PHE A 785 -14.37 -2.83 42.58
N HIS A 786 -14.28 -1.53 42.38
CA HIS A 786 -15.21 -0.52 42.85
C HIS A 786 -16.08 -0.03 41.68
N TYR A 787 -17.35 -0.46 41.73
CA TYR A 787 -18.30 -0.15 40.67
C TYR A 787 -19.03 1.15 41.00
N VAL A 788 -19.04 2.08 40.04
CA VAL A 788 -19.63 3.42 40.20
C VAL A 788 -20.60 3.72 39.07
N GLU A 789 -21.64 4.52 39.37
CA GLU A 789 -22.58 5.03 38.39
C GLU A 789 -22.32 6.50 38.04
N ASN A 790 -21.81 7.28 39.01
CA ASN A 790 -21.59 8.71 38.88
C ASN A 790 -20.17 9.11 39.29
N VAL A 791 -19.67 10.22 38.73
CA VAL A 791 -18.34 10.78 39.06
C VAL A 791 -18.22 11.17 40.53
N GLN A 792 -19.31 11.59 41.16
CA GLN A 792 -19.29 11.88 42.59
C GLN A 792 -18.96 10.65 43.47
N ASP A 793 -19.38 9.47 43.04
CA ASP A 793 -19.05 8.23 43.73
C ASP A 793 -17.57 7.87 43.53
N VAL A 794 -17.02 8.19 42.35
CA VAL A 794 -15.57 8.10 42.07
C VAL A 794 -14.80 8.98 43.06
N TRP A 795 -15.21 10.26 43.21
CA TRP A 795 -14.53 11.19 44.11
C TRP A 795 -14.61 10.79 45.56
N LYS A 796 -15.78 10.33 46.06
CA LYS A 796 -15.96 9.84 47.42
C LYS A 796 -15.02 8.67 47.75
N PHE A 797 -14.75 7.80 46.76
CA PHE A 797 -13.85 6.68 46.94
C PHE A 797 -12.38 7.08 46.75
N ALA A 798 -12.07 7.79 45.67
CA ALA A 798 -10.71 8.02 45.24
C ALA A 798 -10.01 9.17 45.96
N LEU A 799 -10.71 10.25 46.31
CA LEU A 799 -10.11 11.36 47.07
C LEU A 799 -10.10 11.08 48.59
N THR A 800 -8.92 11.14 49.17
CA THR A 800 -8.76 10.98 50.63
C THR A 800 -8.96 12.33 51.32
N ASP A 801 -9.06 12.32 52.66
CA ASP A 801 -9.09 13.58 53.42
C ASP A 801 -7.69 14.15 53.68
N GLU A 802 -6.66 13.41 53.29
CA GLU A 802 -5.27 13.87 53.38
C GLU A 802 -4.95 14.92 52.30
N ILE A 803 -4.42 16.05 52.77
CA ILE A 803 -3.89 17.10 51.91
C ILE A 803 -2.43 16.79 51.59
N VAL A 804 -1.92 17.22 50.42
CA VAL A 804 -0.53 17.05 50.06
C VAL A 804 0.40 17.88 50.99
N ASP A 805 1.67 17.49 51.08
CA ASP A 805 2.60 18.08 52.08
C ASP A 805 2.88 19.57 51.84
N ASN A 806 2.80 20.05 50.60
CA ASN A 806 2.97 21.46 50.21
C ASN A 806 1.75 21.92 49.36
N PRO A 807 0.58 22.16 49.96
CA PRO A 807 -0.60 22.54 49.24
C PRO A 807 -0.48 23.95 48.63
N ILE A 808 -1.02 24.12 47.45
CA ILE A 808 -1.14 25.43 46.84
C ILE A 808 -2.24 26.21 47.60
N ASP A 809 -1.89 27.40 48.11
CA ASP A 809 -2.86 28.32 48.70
C ASP A 809 -3.53 29.13 47.57
N PHE A 810 -4.77 28.80 47.26
CA PHE A 810 -5.57 29.50 46.29
C PHE A 810 -6.14 30.80 46.85
N LYS A 811 -5.31 31.85 47.00
CA LYS A 811 -5.80 33.18 47.40
C LYS A 811 -6.68 33.78 46.29
N ILE A 812 -7.98 33.88 46.56
CA ILE A 812 -8.93 34.62 45.78
C ILE A 812 -8.93 36.03 46.32
N GLU A 813 -8.43 36.99 45.53
CA GLU A 813 -8.50 38.40 45.86
C GLU A 813 -9.99 38.80 45.97
N GLU A 814 -10.41 39.28 47.13
CA GLU A 814 -11.76 39.90 47.22
C GLU A 814 -11.78 41.09 46.31
N GLU A 815 -12.70 41.10 45.33
CA GLU A 815 -13.01 42.31 44.58
C GLU A 815 -13.37 43.42 45.56
N LYS A 816 -12.51 44.43 45.73
CA LYS A 816 -12.87 45.63 46.41
C LYS A 816 -14.09 46.21 45.68
N LYS A 817 -15.26 46.14 46.31
CA LYS A 817 -16.43 46.86 45.88
C LYS A 817 -16.07 48.33 45.86
N GLU A 818 -15.86 48.94 44.69
CA GLU A 818 -15.89 50.38 44.46
C GLU A 818 -17.35 50.89 44.56
#